data_113e7c7e6a389c23f4ed45e553a04ba4
#
_entry.id   113e7c7e6a389c23f4ed45e553a04ba4
#
_cell.length_a   1.000
_cell.length_b   1.000
_cell.length_c   1.000
_cell.angle_alpha   90.00
_cell.angle_beta   90.00
_cell.angle_gamma   90.00
#
_symmetry.space_group_name_H-M   'P 1'
#
loop_
_entity.id
_entity.type
_entity.pdbx_description
1 polymer ?
#
loop_
_entity_poly.entity_id
_entity_poly.type
_entity_poly.pdbx_seq_one_letter_code
_entity_poly.pdbx_strand_id
1 'polypeptide(L)'
;MPLAKPWFRSPRTAVVALLLLAATLLSTWLAIRASTPGLKPAVAAASRPAFRPVARPNFKTLGRVTSGGAAVEFRARHLDPARADDEMFRAGENVAFSFKVVDLATGSPLPRANPAAWIVPGSPGAAADDRLCTKKAASLISGDLFNRSTVDFNVYYVLTLHDDSVAVYDPLFSFGGTKLLAQVPLGGLAGDWQLSPDGSRLFVSIPASGRVVIIDTKSWEQEKLLETGRAAGRLGLQPDGHYLWVADGADPRGDGSSGVTVIDADALRVAAHIDTGRGRHALAFDNDSTLAFVTNLESGTVSVVDVRSLRKVRDCLTGQTPVSVEVSTRSGWAYVAHEGEGGVAAVDGQTGSVAARVTLAPGLSQFRIAPGGRYGLVLNPARKELSVFDVSTHRVIQHANFRYEPGRLAFSETMAYVVHRDSPAVSLLPLAQVGTEGRPLPVSEIPVGRNALGRVGPAETVVQAPGEAAILIAHPSDRAVYFHREGMNAPSGTFKVSTGEPRAVLALDRGLRKRFELGDYETVATLPLPGDFDVVFFNRSPRVIHCFPLTVEVDPDRARARTEGRVEFDWIGPAGEVSTGREVALRFRLLDPLARAPKTDVAKVGLVIMRSPGVWHERVTASHQGDGVFELAFTPPEPGVYYVYLRDPAARVVGPERPLRVLHAGP
;
A
#
# COMPACT_ATOMS: atom_id res chain seq x y z
N MET A 1 -49.04 40.74 61.95
CA MET A 1 -49.71 39.50 61.46
C MET A 1 -48.68 38.45 61.26
N PRO A 2 -48.76 37.28 61.94
CA PRO A 2 -47.61 36.39 62.13
C PRO A 2 -47.46 35.40 60.98
N LEU A 3 -46.20 35.15 60.64
CA LEU A 3 -45.70 34.12 59.70
C LEU A 3 -45.98 32.71 60.25
N ALA A 4 -46.60 31.85 59.45
CA ALA A 4 -46.81 30.45 59.79
C ALA A 4 -45.49 29.66 59.77
N LYS A 5 -45.16 28.97 60.85
CA LYS A 5 -44.02 28.08 60.99
C LYS A 5 -44.24 26.77 60.24
N PRO A 6 -43.21 26.17 59.61
CA PRO A 6 -43.37 24.89 58.92
C PRO A 6 -43.43 23.70 59.88
N TRP A 7 -44.31 22.79 59.58
CA TRP A 7 -44.58 21.54 60.29
C TRP A 7 -43.58 20.43 59.86
N PHE A 8 -42.40 20.42 60.42
CA PHE A 8 -41.61 19.19 60.48
C PHE A 8 -40.74 19.15 61.73
N ARG A 9 -41.30 18.56 62.76
CA ARG A 9 -40.54 18.24 63.98
C ARG A 9 -40.58 16.73 64.24
N SER A 10 -39.69 15.98 63.60
CA SER A 10 -38.94 14.86 64.17
C SER A 10 -38.29 14.03 63.02
N PRO A 11 -37.12 13.47 63.23
CA PRO A 11 -36.44 12.66 62.19
C PRO A 11 -37.19 11.35 61.88
N ARG A 12 -38.12 10.92 62.75
CA ARG A 12 -38.92 9.70 62.51
C ARG A 12 -40.00 9.89 61.46
N THR A 13 -40.61 11.04 61.33
CA THR A 13 -41.61 11.34 60.27
C THR A 13 -41.01 11.49 58.89
N ALA A 14 -39.78 11.98 58.78
CA ALA A 14 -39.03 12.06 57.51
C ALA A 14 -38.65 10.66 56.95
N VAL A 15 -38.27 9.73 57.84
CA VAL A 15 -37.90 8.35 57.41
C VAL A 15 -39.15 7.56 56.94
N VAL A 16 -40.30 7.73 57.58
CA VAL A 16 -41.55 7.07 57.17
C VAL A 16 -42.03 7.62 55.82
N ALA A 17 -41.91 8.92 55.57
CA ALA A 17 -42.26 9.52 54.29
C ALA A 17 -41.33 9.05 53.15
N LEU A 18 -40.02 8.88 53.41
CA LEU A 18 -39.06 8.36 52.44
C LEU A 18 -39.30 6.89 52.09
N LEU A 19 -39.65 6.06 53.10
CA LEU A 19 -39.97 4.65 52.90
C LEU A 19 -41.28 4.46 52.12
N LEU A 20 -42.29 5.30 52.36
CA LEU A 20 -43.54 5.27 51.60
C LEU A 20 -43.32 5.75 50.12
N LEU A 21 -42.46 6.74 49.88
CA LEU A 21 -42.09 7.16 48.52
C LEU A 21 -41.29 6.06 47.77
N ALA A 22 -40.40 5.38 48.46
CA ALA A 22 -39.65 4.27 47.88
C ALA A 22 -40.53 3.07 47.54
N ALA A 23 -41.53 2.78 48.39
CA ALA A 23 -42.49 1.69 48.15
C ALA A 23 -43.44 2.00 46.96
N THR A 24 -43.86 3.26 46.81
CA THR A 24 -44.67 3.68 45.65
C THR A 24 -43.90 3.69 44.34
N LEU A 25 -42.64 4.08 44.35
CA LEU A 25 -41.75 4.02 43.19
C LEU A 25 -41.43 2.56 42.79
N LEU A 26 -41.27 1.66 43.76
CA LEU A 26 -41.04 0.25 43.49
C LEU A 26 -42.28 -0.44 42.93
N SER A 27 -43.48 -0.11 43.44
CA SER A 27 -44.75 -0.65 42.93
C SER A 27 -45.11 -0.16 41.53
N THR A 28 -44.84 1.13 41.21
CA THR A 28 -44.97 1.67 39.83
C THR A 28 -43.95 1.06 38.89
N TRP A 29 -42.72 0.80 39.31
CA TRP A 29 -41.71 0.12 38.51
C TRP A 29 -42.06 -1.35 38.21
N LEU A 30 -42.62 -2.07 39.20
CA LEU A 30 -43.13 -3.44 39.02
C LEU A 30 -44.40 -3.47 38.13
N ALA A 31 -45.30 -2.48 38.22
CA ALA A 31 -46.48 -2.39 37.37
C ALA A 31 -46.17 -2.08 35.91
N ILE A 32 -45.15 -1.25 35.65
CA ILE A 32 -44.64 -0.97 34.30
C ILE A 32 -44.00 -2.20 33.67
N ARG A 33 -43.36 -3.05 34.47
CA ARG A 33 -42.75 -4.29 33.97
C ARG A 33 -43.77 -5.40 33.67
N ALA A 34 -44.95 -5.37 34.30
CA ALA A 34 -46.03 -6.33 34.05
C ALA A 34 -46.94 -5.99 32.88
N SER A 35 -46.84 -4.76 32.34
CA SER A 35 -47.75 -4.24 31.28
C SER A 35 -47.10 -4.21 29.88
N THR A 36 -45.88 -4.71 29.69
CA THR A 36 -45.31 -4.87 28.35
C THR A 36 -45.75 -6.20 27.76
N PRO A 37 -46.49 -6.18 26.61
CA PRO A 37 -46.83 -7.42 25.89
C PRO A 37 -45.54 -8.12 25.50
N GLY A 38 -45.44 -9.42 25.79
CA GLY A 38 -44.29 -10.23 25.58
C GLY A 38 -43.61 -10.04 24.23
N LEU A 39 -42.47 -9.41 24.21
CA LEU A 39 -41.51 -9.59 23.18
C LEU A 39 -41.10 -11.06 23.22
N LYS A 40 -41.47 -11.80 22.17
CA LYS A 40 -40.93 -13.14 21.91
C LYS A 40 -39.42 -13.08 22.07
N PRO A 41 -38.78 -14.04 22.69
CA PRO A 41 -37.34 -14.06 22.84
C PRO A 41 -36.74 -13.94 21.42
N ALA A 42 -35.91 -12.93 21.23
CA ALA A 42 -35.14 -12.75 20.01
C ALA A 42 -34.46 -14.09 19.70
N VAL A 43 -34.56 -14.49 18.46
CA VAL A 43 -33.83 -15.57 17.83
C VAL A 43 -32.47 -15.68 18.50
N ALA A 44 -32.16 -16.86 18.99
CA ALA A 44 -30.90 -17.18 19.63
C ALA A 44 -29.76 -16.52 18.83
N ALA A 45 -28.99 -15.67 19.49
CA ALA A 45 -27.81 -15.08 18.93
C ALA A 45 -26.98 -16.23 18.36
N ALA A 46 -26.94 -16.34 17.04
CA ALA A 46 -26.03 -17.25 16.39
C ALA A 46 -24.67 -16.96 17.01
N SER A 47 -24.13 -17.94 17.72
CA SER A 47 -22.82 -17.88 18.32
C SER A 47 -21.89 -17.23 17.29
N ARG A 48 -21.31 -16.09 17.65
CA ARG A 48 -20.23 -15.49 16.87
C ARG A 48 -19.32 -16.66 16.48
N PRO A 49 -19.04 -16.90 15.19
CA PRO A 49 -18.01 -17.88 14.88
C PRO A 49 -16.81 -17.40 15.68
N ALA A 50 -16.36 -18.25 16.61
CA ALA A 50 -15.17 -17.96 17.39
C ALA A 50 -14.12 -17.55 16.37
N PHE A 51 -13.56 -16.35 16.56
CA PHE A 51 -12.40 -15.90 15.81
C PHE A 51 -11.44 -17.09 15.81
N ARG A 52 -11.37 -17.83 14.69
CA ARG A 52 -10.37 -18.87 14.57
C ARG A 52 -9.06 -18.12 14.67
N PRO A 53 -8.28 -18.30 15.74
CA PRO A 53 -6.97 -17.69 15.78
C PRO A 53 -6.28 -18.18 14.51
N VAL A 54 -5.88 -17.25 13.65
CA VAL A 54 -5.03 -17.55 12.50
C VAL A 54 -3.93 -18.44 13.05
N ALA A 55 -3.87 -19.68 12.59
CA ALA A 55 -2.92 -20.66 13.09
C ALA A 55 -1.56 -19.97 13.08
N ARG A 56 -0.92 -19.91 14.25
CA ARG A 56 0.39 -19.23 14.36
C ARG A 56 1.30 -19.85 13.33
N PRO A 57 1.87 -19.08 12.41
CA PRO A 57 2.74 -19.63 11.38
C PRO A 57 3.87 -20.41 12.08
N ASN A 58 4.05 -21.65 11.69
CA ASN A 58 5.01 -22.56 12.32
C ASN A 58 6.42 -22.18 11.85
N PHE A 59 7.07 -21.27 12.58
CA PHE A 59 8.46 -20.89 12.33
C PHE A 59 9.42 -21.91 12.93
N LYS A 60 10.42 -22.33 12.17
CA LYS A 60 11.55 -23.13 12.64
C LYS A 60 12.60 -22.20 13.24
N THR A 61 13.06 -22.49 14.45
CA THR A 61 14.18 -21.77 15.10
C THR A 61 15.49 -22.19 14.47
N LEU A 62 16.23 -21.23 13.91
CA LEU A 62 17.54 -21.44 13.29
C LEU A 62 18.69 -21.04 14.22
N GLY A 63 18.43 -20.16 15.19
CA GLY A 63 19.46 -19.74 16.14
C GLY A 63 18.90 -18.89 17.26
N ARG A 64 19.68 -18.80 18.36
CA ARG A 64 19.35 -17.95 19.51
C ARG A 64 20.63 -17.32 20.07
N VAL A 65 20.53 -16.07 20.50
CA VAL A 65 21.59 -15.36 21.20
C VAL A 65 21.02 -14.58 22.39
N THR A 66 21.80 -14.44 23.44
CA THR A 66 21.49 -13.57 24.59
C THR A 66 22.62 -12.57 24.76
N SER A 67 22.29 -11.28 24.75
CA SER A 67 23.28 -10.21 24.89
C SER A 67 22.58 -8.93 25.37
N GLY A 68 23.28 -8.13 26.18
CA GLY A 68 22.78 -6.82 26.62
C GLY A 68 21.45 -6.85 27.38
N GLY A 69 21.11 -7.97 28.05
CA GLY A 69 19.81 -8.14 28.73
C GLY A 69 18.65 -8.53 27.79
N ALA A 70 18.92 -8.74 26.50
CA ALA A 70 17.95 -9.23 25.52
C ALA A 70 18.21 -10.67 25.09
N ALA A 71 17.16 -11.40 24.78
CA ALA A 71 17.21 -12.66 24.05
C ALA A 71 16.65 -12.44 22.64
N VAL A 72 17.41 -12.88 21.64
CA VAL A 72 17.04 -12.83 20.23
C VAL A 72 16.98 -14.23 19.67
N GLU A 73 15.86 -14.60 19.10
CA GLU A 73 15.66 -15.88 18.45
C GLU A 73 15.42 -15.64 16.94
N PHE A 74 16.32 -16.16 16.13
CA PHE A 74 16.19 -16.13 14.68
C PHE A 74 15.42 -17.34 14.18
N ARG A 75 14.39 -17.11 13.39
CA ARG A 75 13.46 -18.12 12.90
C ARG A 75 13.16 -17.91 11.43
N ALA A 76 12.88 -19.00 10.73
CA ALA A 76 12.41 -18.94 9.36
C ALA A 76 11.35 -19.99 9.07
N ARG A 77 10.56 -19.78 8.00
CA ARG A 77 9.61 -20.75 7.48
C ARG A 77 9.48 -20.65 5.97
N HIS A 78 9.21 -21.77 5.36
CA HIS A 78 8.82 -21.82 3.95
C HIS A 78 7.47 -21.11 3.76
N LEU A 79 7.31 -20.37 2.66
CA LEU A 79 6.02 -19.80 2.29
C LEU A 79 5.21 -20.74 1.42
N ASP A 80 5.87 -21.65 0.71
CA ASP A 80 5.22 -22.70 -0.05
C ASP A 80 4.70 -23.79 0.91
N PRO A 81 3.38 -24.04 0.98
CA PRO A 81 2.82 -25.06 1.84
C PRO A 81 3.33 -26.48 1.52
N ALA A 82 3.68 -26.75 0.26
CA ALA A 82 4.23 -28.05 -0.16
C ALA A 82 5.61 -28.33 0.43
N ARG A 83 6.28 -27.28 0.95
CA ARG A 83 7.63 -27.32 1.52
C ARG A 83 7.68 -26.96 2.99
N ALA A 84 6.51 -26.87 3.63
CA ALA A 84 6.43 -26.43 5.04
C ALA A 84 7.28 -27.25 6.01
N ASP A 85 7.47 -28.53 5.70
CA ASP A 85 8.21 -29.48 6.52
C ASP A 85 9.68 -29.71 6.05
N ASP A 86 10.10 -29.03 4.95
CA ASP A 86 11.47 -29.12 4.46
C ASP A 86 12.46 -28.59 5.51
N GLU A 87 13.61 -29.21 5.64
CA GLU A 87 14.66 -28.77 6.57
C GLU A 87 15.52 -27.66 5.98
N MET A 88 15.69 -27.64 4.67
CA MET A 88 16.64 -26.78 3.98
C MET A 88 15.96 -25.79 3.05
N PHE A 89 16.42 -24.55 3.04
CA PHE A 89 16.00 -23.52 2.10
C PHE A 89 16.77 -23.61 0.79
N ARG A 90 16.10 -23.29 -0.32
CA ARG A 90 16.69 -23.36 -1.66
C ARG A 90 16.81 -21.99 -2.30
N ALA A 91 17.79 -21.85 -3.18
CA ALA A 91 17.97 -20.63 -3.97
C ALA A 91 16.75 -20.32 -4.82
N GLY A 92 16.30 -19.06 -4.77
CA GLY A 92 15.12 -18.56 -5.45
C GLY A 92 13.80 -18.78 -4.72
N GLU A 93 13.83 -19.40 -3.55
CA GLU A 93 12.67 -19.55 -2.69
C GLU A 93 12.35 -18.25 -1.94
N ASN A 94 11.05 -18.00 -1.75
CA ASN A 94 10.57 -16.97 -0.84
C ASN A 94 10.45 -17.56 0.56
N VAL A 95 11.16 -16.98 1.50
CA VAL A 95 11.21 -17.43 2.90
C VAL A 95 10.72 -16.31 3.80
N ALA A 96 9.86 -16.64 4.75
CA ALA A 96 9.54 -15.73 5.84
C ALA A 96 10.58 -15.86 6.94
N PHE A 97 11.22 -14.75 7.28
CA PHE A 97 12.18 -14.64 8.37
C PHE A 97 11.56 -13.91 9.55
N SER A 98 11.92 -14.30 10.76
CA SER A 98 11.45 -13.65 11.97
C SER A 98 12.57 -13.58 13.02
N PHE A 99 12.64 -12.42 13.69
CA PHE A 99 13.45 -12.23 14.89
C PHE A 99 12.52 -11.98 16.07
N LYS A 100 12.53 -12.86 17.06
CA LYS A 100 11.85 -12.64 18.32
C LYS A 100 12.81 -11.99 19.30
N VAL A 101 12.49 -10.77 19.72
CA VAL A 101 13.36 -9.94 20.58
C VAL A 101 12.62 -9.66 21.88
N VAL A 102 13.08 -10.24 22.97
CA VAL A 102 12.46 -10.14 24.29
C VAL A 102 13.48 -9.77 25.37
N ASP A 103 13.01 -9.20 26.43
CA ASP A 103 13.79 -9.01 27.66
C ASP A 103 14.16 -10.37 28.26
N LEU A 104 15.44 -10.56 28.57
CA LEU A 104 15.96 -11.84 29.02
C LEU A 104 15.40 -12.25 30.40
N ALA A 105 15.12 -11.29 31.27
CA ALA A 105 14.68 -11.56 32.63
C ALA A 105 13.16 -11.83 32.70
N THR A 106 12.36 -11.12 31.91
CA THR A 106 10.89 -11.16 31.97
C THR A 106 10.26 -11.98 30.85
N GLY A 107 10.97 -12.22 29.75
CA GLY A 107 10.43 -12.83 28.54
C GLY A 107 9.47 -11.92 27.76
N SER A 108 9.27 -10.69 28.21
CA SER A 108 8.34 -9.75 27.60
C SER A 108 8.95 -9.04 26.38
N PRO A 109 8.13 -8.64 25.39
CA PRO A 109 8.60 -7.84 24.24
C PRO A 109 9.33 -6.58 24.70
N LEU A 110 10.45 -6.26 24.07
CA LEU A 110 11.18 -5.03 24.34
C LEU A 110 10.49 -3.82 23.66
N PRO A 111 10.00 -2.83 24.43
CA PRO A 111 9.11 -1.78 23.90
C PRO A 111 9.78 -0.80 22.92
N ARG A 112 11.12 -0.76 22.90
CA ARG A 112 11.91 0.15 22.04
C ARG A 112 12.92 -0.59 21.16
N ALA A 113 12.78 -1.89 20.98
CA ALA A 113 13.62 -2.60 20.03
C ALA A 113 13.27 -2.14 18.61
N ASN A 114 14.31 -1.81 17.85
CA ASN A 114 14.22 -1.48 16.43
C ASN A 114 15.36 -2.21 15.71
N PRO A 115 15.20 -3.51 15.47
CA PRO A 115 16.25 -4.32 14.87
C PRO A 115 16.40 -4.04 13.38
N ALA A 116 17.65 -4.19 12.92
CA ALA A 116 18.02 -4.25 11.53
C ALA A 116 18.67 -5.59 11.24
N ALA A 117 18.51 -6.12 10.03
CA ALA A 117 19.17 -7.36 9.64
C ALA A 117 19.51 -7.41 8.15
N TRP A 118 20.49 -8.22 7.80
CA TRP A 118 21.02 -8.40 6.45
C TRP A 118 21.46 -9.84 6.23
N ILE A 119 21.32 -10.37 5.02
CA ILE A 119 22.00 -11.59 4.60
C ILE A 119 23.23 -11.17 3.79
N VAL A 120 24.39 -11.66 4.19
CA VAL A 120 25.66 -11.43 3.51
C VAL A 120 26.36 -12.78 3.24
N PRO A 121 27.29 -12.86 2.27
CA PRO A 121 28.07 -14.06 2.07
C PRO A 121 28.75 -14.51 3.37
N GLY A 122 28.66 -15.80 3.66
CA GLY A 122 29.22 -16.41 4.84
C GLY A 122 30.74 -16.32 4.84
N SER A 123 31.32 -16.16 6.02
CA SER A 123 32.77 -16.28 6.23
C SER A 123 33.04 -17.46 7.15
N PRO A 124 33.94 -18.34 6.83
CA PRO A 124 34.29 -19.45 7.71
C PRO A 124 34.58 -18.95 9.12
N GLY A 125 33.84 -19.45 10.11
CA GLY A 125 34.01 -19.08 11.52
C GLY A 125 33.33 -17.75 11.95
N ALA A 126 32.68 -17.00 11.09
CA ALA A 126 32.07 -15.72 11.46
C ALA A 126 30.92 -15.84 12.47
N ALA A 127 30.17 -16.92 12.42
CA ALA A 127 29.09 -17.19 13.40
C ALA A 127 29.63 -17.44 14.82
N ALA A 128 30.92 -17.79 14.95
CA ALA A 128 31.61 -18.02 16.24
C ALA A 128 32.53 -16.86 16.65
N ASP A 129 32.74 -15.83 15.79
CA ASP A 129 33.62 -14.70 16.07
C ASP A 129 32.82 -13.38 16.16
N ASP A 130 32.56 -12.96 17.39
CA ASP A 130 31.86 -11.71 17.70
C ASP A 130 32.53 -10.45 17.11
N ARG A 131 33.88 -10.47 16.97
CA ARG A 131 34.64 -9.34 16.40
C ARG A 131 34.39 -9.22 14.90
N LEU A 132 34.39 -10.35 14.19
CA LEU A 132 34.13 -10.38 12.76
C LEU A 132 32.68 -9.98 12.45
N CYS A 133 31.75 -10.50 13.25
CA CYS A 133 30.35 -10.13 13.16
C CYS A 133 30.12 -8.63 13.43
N THR A 134 30.74 -8.07 14.47
CA THR A 134 30.69 -6.64 14.78
C THR A 134 31.23 -5.78 13.63
N LYS A 135 32.31 -6.20 12.99
CA LYS A 135 32.90 -5.52 11.82
C LYS A 135 31.96 -5.54 10.63
N LYS A 136 31.31 -6.69 10.33
CA LYS A 136 30.30 -6.81 9.28
C LYS A 136 29.13 -5.88 9.55
N ALA A 137 28.57 -5.89 10.76
CA ALA A 137 27.46 -5.03 11.15
C ALA A 137 27.82 -3.54 11.02
N ALA A 138 28.99 -3.13 11.48
CA ALA A 138 29.44 -1.74 11.37
C ALA A 138 29.55 -1.27 9.91
N SER A 139 30.07 -2.10 9.03
CA SER A 139 30.16 -1.81 7.59
C SER A 139 28.78 -1.68 6.94
N LEU A 140 27.84 -2.58 7.27
CA LEU A 140 26.47 -2.52 6.76
C LEU A 140 25.70 -1.29 7.27
N ILE A 141 25.86 -0.93 8.54
CA ILE A 141 25.22 0.25 9.15
C ILE A 141 25.78 1.55 8.56
N SER A 142 27.08 1.59 8.24
CA SER A 142 27.71 2.78 7.64
C SER A 142 27.39 2.96 6.16
N GLY A 143 26.79 1.96 5.51
CA GLY A 143 26.50 1.99 4.07
C GLY A 143 27.76 1.92 3.21
N ASP A 144 28.77 1.18 3.66
CA ASP A 144 30.03 0.99 2.93
C ASP A 144 29.78 0.36 1.56
N LEU A 145 30.25 1.06 0.50
CA LEU A 145 30.07 0.68 -0.91
C LEU A 145 30.65 -0.69 -1.28
N PHE A 146 31.63 -1.16 -0.52
CA PHE A 146 32.35 -2.40 -0.81
C PHE A 146 31.70 -3.63 -0.16
N ASN A 147 30.78 -3.44 0.79
CA ASN A 147 30.16 -4.52 1.53
C ASN A 147 28.64 -4.55 1.27
N ARG A 148 28.26 -4.96 0.07
CA ARG A 148 26.83 -5.08 -0.28
C ARG A 148 26.24 -6.33 0.36
N SER A 149 25.10 -6.16 1.03
CA SER A 149 24.28 -7.28 1.47
C SER A 149 23.74 -8.05 0.25
N THR A 150 23.63 -9.37 0.37
CA THR A 150 22.94 -10.19 -0.61
C THR A 150 21.44 -9.94 -0.53
N VAL A 151 20.92 -9.79 0.71
CA VAL A 151 19.55 -9.37 1.01
C VAL A 151 19.59 -8.34 2.14
N ASP A 152 18.90 -7.25 1.99
CA ASP A 152 18.69 -6.25 3.03
C ASP A 152 17.26 -6.35 3.55
N PHE A 153 17.10 -6.61 4.84
CA PHE A 153 15.80 -6.71 5.50
C PHE A 153 15.27 -5.34 5.96
N ASN A 154 15.92 -4.25 5.58
CA ASN A 154 15.52 -2.89 5.98
C ASN A 154 15.05 -2.06 4.80
N VAL A 155 14.90 -2.66 3.63
CA VAL A 155 14.52 -1.95 2.41
C VAL A 155 13.02 -1.88 2.20
N TYR A 156 12.60 -0.81 1.54
CA TYR A 156 11.31 -0.69 0.90
C TYR A 156 11.48 -0.47 -0.60
N TYR A 157 10.46 -0.81 -1.37
CA TYR A 157 10.43 -0.51 -2.80
C TYR A 157 9.50 0.65 -3.08
N VAL A 158 9.88 1.50 -4.03
CA VAL A 158 9.03 2.58 -4.53
C VAL A 158 8.32 2.10 -5.78
N LEU A 159 7.01 2.08 -5.73
CA LEU A 159 6.14 1.75 -6.84
C LEU A 159 5.63 3.05 -7.46
N THR A 160 5.66 3.16 -8.78
CA THR A 160 5.07 4.28 -9.50
C THR A 160 3.99 3.79 -10.45
N LEU A 161 2.84 4.44 -10.41
CA LEU A 161 1.73 4.18 -11.31
C LEU A 161 1.86 5.08 -12.53
N HIS A 162 1.86 4.47 -13.69
CA HIS A 162 1.84 5.14 -14.99
C HIS A 162 0.47 4.98 -15.67
N ASP A 163 0.33 5.46 -16.88
CA ASP A 163 -0.91 5.33 -17.62
C ASP A 163 -1.29 3.87 -17.85
N ASP A 164 -0.34 3.03 -18.28
CA ASP A 164 -0.57 1.64 -18.68
C ASP A 164 0.35 0.63 -17.98
N SER A 165 1.09 1.05 -16.98
CA SER A 165 2.05 0.18 -16.29
C SER A 165 2.31 0.58 -14.84
N VAL A 166 2.80 -0.37 -14.06
CA VAL A 166 3.40 -0.15 -12.74
C VAL A 166 4.90 -0.38 -12.85
N ALA A 167 5.71 0.58 -12.40
CA ALA A 167 7.15 0.38 -12.29
C ALA A 167 7.59 0.30 -10.84
N VAL A 168 8.57 -0.57 -10.57
CA VAL A 168 9.08 -0.89 -9.23
C VAL A 168 10.54 -0.52 -9.15
N TYR A 169 10.90 0.30 -8.18
CA TYR A 169 12.24 0.80 -7.99
C TYR A 169 12.80 0.41 -6.62
N ASP A 170 14.09 0.10 -6.59
CA ASP A 170 14.90 0.09 -5.39
C ASP A 170 15.47 1.51 -5.19
N PRO A 171 15.04 2.23 -4.14
CA PRO A 171 15.39 3.64 -3.96
C PRO A 171 16.76 3.80 -3.28
N LEU A 172 17.85 3.48 -3.95
CA LEU A 172 19.19 3.75 -3.46
C LEU A 172 19.51 5.27 -3.49
N PHE A 173 18.83 6.04 -2.65
CA PHE A 173 18.95 7.51 -2.64
C PHE A 173 20.36 8.05 -2.34
N SER A 174 21.19 7.27 -1.64
CA SER A 174 22.52 7.72 -1.20
C SER A 174 23.60 7.66 -2.28
N PHE A 175 23.37 6.97 -3.42
CA PHE A 175 24.42 6.71 -4.42
C PHE A 175 24.06 7.05 -5.87
N GLY A 176 22.99 7.83 -6.09
CA GLY A 176 22.62 8.32 -7.42
C GLY A 176 22.19 7.23 -8.41
N GLY A 177 21.92 6.03 -7.95
CA GLY A 177 21.62 4.88 -8.80
C GLY A 177 20.34 4.15 -8.39
N THR A 178 19.17 4.77 -8.62
CA THR A 178 17.89 4.06 -8.48
C THR A 178 17.84 2.91 -9.46
N LYS A 179 17.57 1.72 -8.98
CA LYS A 179 17.47 0.52 -9.80
C LYS A 179 16.01 0.21 -10.14
N LEU A 180 15.67 0.21 -11.42
CA LEU A 180 14.41 -0.35 -11.89
C LEU A 180 14.45 -1.88 -11.73
N LEU A 181 13.57 -2.41 -10.89
CA LEU A 181 13.46 -3.84 -10.61
C LEU A 181 12.49 -4.54 -11.55
N ALA A 182 11.34 -3.91 -11.81
CA ALA A 182 10.31 -4.46 -12.66
C ALA A 182 9.45 -3.36 -13.28
N GLN A 183 8.88 -3.67 -14.44
CA GLN A 183 7.80 -2.91 -15.06
C GLN A 183 6.70 -3.88 -15.46
N VAL A 184 5.50 -3.68 -14.92
CA VAL A 184 4.35 -4.56 -15.13
C VAL A 184 3.35 -3.82 -16.02
N PRO A 185 3.14 -4.25 -17.28
CA PRO A 185 2.13 -3.68 -18.15
C PRO A 185 0.73 -4.01 -17.62
N LEU A 186 -0.22 -3.08 -17.75
CA LEU A 186 -1.59 -3.24 -17.22
C LEU A 186 -2.62 -3.53 -18.33
N GLY A 187 -2.28 -3.30 -19.58
CA GLY A 187 -3.18 -3.51 -20.71
C GLY A 187 -4.31 -2.47 -20.81
N GLY A 188 -4.15 -1.31 -20.18
CA GLY A 188 -5.07 -0.20 -20.26
C GLY A 188 -4.76 0.91 -19.26
N LEU A 189 -5.47 2.04 -19.40
CA LEU A 189 -5.25 3.22 -18.55
C LEU A 189 -5.64 2.93 -17.10
N ALA A 190 -4.66 3.03 -16.20
CA ALA A 190 -4.86 2.80 -14.78
C ALA A 190 -5.70 3.92 -14.12
N GLY A 191 -6.62 3.52 -13.24
CA GLY A 191 -7.43 4.44 -12.45
C GLY A 191 -6.87 4.64 -11.04
N ASP A 192 -6.99 3.62 -10.22
CA ASP A 192 -6.59 3.59 -8.81
C ASP A 192 -5.87 2.29 -8.47
N TRP A 193 -5.18 2.26 -7.34
CA TRP A 193 -4.47 1.08 -6.89
C TRP A 193 -4.46 0.93 -5.37
N GLN A 194 -4.32 -0.33 -4.90
CA GLN A 194 -4.26 -0.66 -3.49
C GLN A 194 -3.30 -1.83 -3.25
N LEU A 195 -2.48 -1.74 -2.20
CA LEU A 195 -1.70 -2.87 -1.70
C LEU A 195 -2.54 -3.68 -0.69
N SER A 196 -2.39 -5.02 -0.72
CA SER A 196 -2.87 -5.86 0.37
C SER A 196 -2.18 -5.50 1.69
N PRO A 197 -2.81 -5.73 2.87
CA PRO A 197 -2.22 -5.35 4.15
C PRO A 197 -0.88 -6.04 4.44
N ASP A 198 -0.68 -7.23 3.91
CA ASP A 198 0.58 -7.98 3.99
C ASP A 198 1.58 -7.58 2.90
N GLY A 199 1.18 -6.71 1.96
CA GLY A 199 1.97 -6.26 0.84
C GLY A 199 2.26 -7.34 -0.20
N SER A 200 1.59 -8.51 -0.17
CA SER A 200 1.83 -9.60 -1.11
C SER A 200 1.22 -9.37 -2.48
N ARG A 201 0.17 -8.56 -2.56
CA ARG A 201 -0.57 -8.25 -3.79
C ARG A 201 -0.77 -6.77 -3.99
N LEU A 202 -0.72 -6.35 -5.25
CA LEU A 202 -1.10 -5.01 -5.68
C LEU A 202 -2.31 -5.13 -6.62
N PHE A 203 -3.38 -4.45 -6.28
CA PHE A 203 -4.61 -4.35 -7.06
C PHE A 203 -4.60 -3.04 -7.85
N VAL A 204 -4.89 -3.09 -9.15
CA VAL A 204 -4.94 -1.90 -10.01
C VAL A 204 -6.23 -1.90 -10.83
N SER A 205 -7.02 -0.85 -10.74
CA SER A 205 -8.24 -0.71 -11.54
C SER A 205 -7.95 -0.17 -12.94
N ILE A 206 -8.67 -0.69 -13.94
CA ILE A 206 -8.65 -0.24 -15.33
C ILE A 206 -10.06 0.20 -15.73
N PRO A 207 -10.42 1.47 -15.51
CA PRO A 207 -11.80 1.95 -15.63
C PRO A 207 -12.44 1.70 -17.00
N ALA A 208 -11.71 1.97 -18.08
CA ALA A 208 -12.25 1.87 -19.43
C ALA A 208 -12.66 0.46 -19.84
N SER A 209 -12.02 -0.57 -19.29
CA SER A 209 -12.34 -1.97 -19.58
C SER A 209 -13.14 -2.66 -18.46
N GLY A 210 -13.43 -1.97 -17.36
CA GLY A 210 -14.13 -2.57 -16.21
C GLY A 210 -13.37 -3.72 -15.58
N ARG A 211 -12.06 -3.58 -15.40
CA ARG A 211 -11.18 -4.66 -14.94
C ARG A 211 -10.35 -4.24 -13.74
N VAL A 212 -9.95 -5.24 -12.96
CA VAL A 212 -8.93 -5.12 -11.91
C VAL A 212 -7.80 -6.09 -12.22
N VAL A 213 -6.60 -5.56 -12.37
CA VAL A 213 -5.36 -6.32 -12.51
C VAL A 213 -4.81 -6.60 -11.13
N ILE A 214 -4.47 -7.85 -10.86
CA ILE A 214 -3.85 -8.30 -9.61
C ILE A 214 -2.42 -8.70 -9.92
N ILE A 215 -1.47 -8.06 -9.22
CA ILE A 215 -0.04 -8.27 -9.41
C ILE A 215 0.52 -8.91 -8.14
N ASP A 216 1.19 -10.05 -8.29
CA ASP A 216 2.01 -10.62 -7.22
C ASP A 216 3.25 -9.76 -7.02
N THR A 217 3.42 -9.21 -5.82
CA THR A 217 4.53 -8.29 -5.52
C THR A 217 5.86 -8.98 -5.24
N LYS A 218 5.91 -10.31 -5.28
CA LYS A 218 7.15 -11.08 -5.15
C LYS A 218 7.77 -11.36 -6.51
N SER A 219 6.93 -11.84 -7.45
CA SER A 219 7.36 -12.11 -8.83
C SER A 219 7.29 -10.89 -9.74
N TRP A 220 6.48 -9.89 -9.38
CA TRP A 220 6.10 -8.74 -10.23
C TRP A 220 5.45 -9.18 -11.54
N GLU A 221 4.65 -10.23 -11.47
CA GLU A 221 3.85 -10.74 -12.59
C GLU A 221 2.36 -10.48 -12.32
N GLN A 222 1.58 -10.42 -13.39
CA GLN A 222 0.13 -10.41 -13.26
C GLN A 222 -0.34 -11.79 -12.78
N GLU A 223 -0.85 -11.86 -11.54
CA GLU A 223 -1.42 -13.09 -10.98
C GLU A 223 -2.79 -13.38 -11.58
N LYS A 224 -3.61 -12.34 -11.75
CA LYS A 224 -4.96 -12.47 -12.27
C LYS A 224 -5.50 -11.16 -12.84
N LEU A 225 -6.41 -11.31 -13.80
CA LEU A 225 -7.25 -10.25 -14.33
C LEU A 225 -8.70 -10.55 -13.98
N LEU A 226 -9.39 -9.66 -13.26
CA LEU A 226 -10.80 -9.81 -12.92
C LEU A 226 -11.65 -8.79 -13.66
N GLU A 227 -12.73 -9.26 -14.27
CA GLU A 227 -13.74 -8.41 -14.87
C GLU A 227 -14.77 -8.05 -13.80
N THR A 228 -14.98 -6.75 -13.58
CA THR A 228 -15.98 -6.24 -12.63
C THR A 228 -17.35 -6.06 -13.27
N GLY A 229 -17.42 -6.14 -14.60
CA GLY A 229 -18.67 -5.94 -15.37
C GLY A 229 -19.15 -4.50 -15.43
N ARG A 230 -18.49 -3.57 -14.73
CA ARG A 230 -18.78 -2.13 -14.67
C ARG A 230 -17.46 -1.36 -14.69
N ALA A 231 -17.51 -0.06 -14.95
CA ALA A 231 -16.31 0.78 -14.97
C ALA A 231 -15.61 0.73 -13.60
N ALA A 232 -14.43 0.11 -13.54
CA ALA A 232 -13.64 -0.04 -12.31
C ALA A 232 -13.00 1.30 -11.92
N GLY A 233 -13.64 2.05 -11.05
CA GLY A 233 -13.18 3.36 -10.60
C GLY A 233 -12.23 3.28 -9.41
N ARG A 234 -12.64 3.88 -8.29
CA ARG A 234 -11.87 3.91 -7.05
C ARG A 234 -11.83 2.54 -6.37
N LEU A 235 -10.69 2.22 -5.80
CA LEU A 235 -10.50 1.03 -4.99
C LEU A 235 -10.53 1.35 -3.51
N GLY A 236 -11.11 0.46 -2.72
CA GLY A 236 -11.04 0.49 -1.27
C GLY A 236 -10.83 -0.91 -0.73
N LEU A 237 -9.75 -1.13 -0.01
CA LEU A 237 -9.52 -2.38 0.68
C LEU A 237 -9.98 -2.23 2.13
N GLN A 238 -10.81 -3.14 2.62
CA GLN A 238 -11.26 -3.08 4.00
C GLN A 238 -10.11 -3.38 4.99
N PRO A 239 -10.20 -2.92 6.25
CA PRO A 239 -9.08 -2.99 7.20
C PRO A 239 -8.54 -4.41 7.46
N ASP A 240 -9.39 -5.44 7.44
CA ASP A 240 -8.97 -6.84 7.59
C ASP A 240 -8.35 -7.46 6.31
N GLY A 241 -8.43 -6.74 5.19
CA GLY A 241 -7.87 -7.14 3.90
C GLY A 241 -8.66 -8.22 3.16
N HIS A 242 -9.79 -8.69 3.69
CA HIS A 242 -10.55 -9.82 3.10
C HIS A 242 -11.26 -9.45 1.80
N TYR A 243 -11.87 -8.26 1.72
CA TYR A 243 -12.53 -7.79 0.51
C TYR A 243 -11.90 -6.51 -0.04
N LEU A 244 -11.68 -6.51 -1.35
CA LEU A 244 -11.42 -5.31 -2.14
C LEU A 244 -12.74 -4.82 -2.74
N TRP A 245 -13.05 -3.56 -2.51
CA TRP A 245 -14.24 -2.91 -3.03
C TRP A 245 -13.85 -2.01 -4.21
N VAL A 246 -14.52 -2.20 -5.32
CA VAL A 246 -14.32 -1.46 -6.56
C VAL A 246 -15.53 -0.59 -6.77
N ALA A 247 -15.38 0.72 -6.60
CA ALA A 247 -16.45 1.66 -6.87
C ALA A 247 -16.66 1.82 -8.37
N ASP A 248 -17.90 1.83 -8.81
CA ASP A 248 -18.21 2.11 -10.20
C ASP A 248 -17.76 3.53 -10.58
N GLY A 249 -17.24 3.69 -11.78
CA GLY A 249 -16.93 4.99 -12.37
C GLY A 249 -18.18 5.75 -12.76
N ALA A 250 -18.05 6.65 -13.74
CA ALA A 250 -19.21 7.25 -14.38
C ALA A 250 -20.00 6.14 -15.10
N ASP A 251 -21.34 6.24 -15.05
CA ASP A 251 -22.23 5.27 -15.67
C ASP A 251 -21.96 5.09 -17.19
N PRO A 252 -21.31 4.00 -17.63
CA PRO A 252 -21.01 3.79 -19.04
C PRO A 252 -22.20 3.26 -19.84
N ARG A 253 -23.28 2.82 -19.16
CA ARG A 253 -24.45 2.23 -19.79
C ARG A 253 -25.60 3.20 -19.97
N GLY A 254 -25.58 4.34 -19.23
CA GLY A 254 -26.61 5.35 -19.28
C GLY A 254 -27.98 4.90 -18.70
N ASP A 255 -27.99 3.75 -18.00
CA ASP A 255 -29.20 3.19 -17.37
C ASP A 255 -29.43 3.70 -15.94
N GLY A 256 -28.49 4.52 -15.43
CA GLY A 256 -28.54 5.07 -14.08
C GLY A 256 -28.19 4.08 -12.98
N SER A 257 -27.79 2.84 -13.31
CA SER A 257 -27.32 1.86 -12.33
C SER A 257 -25.89 2.16 -11.94
N SER A 258 -25.60 2.23 -10.66
CA SER A 258 -24.27 2.50 -10.12
C SER A 258 -24.10 1.85 -8.76
N GLY A 259 -22.88 1.51 -8.38
CA GLY A 259 -22.64 0.86 -7.11
C GLY A 259 -21.19 0.42 -6.91
N VAL A 260 -21.06 -0.73 -6.30
CA VAL A 260 -19.74 -1.30 -5.98
C VAL A 260 -19.69 -2.78 -6.35
N THR A 261 -18.54 -3.19 -6.85
CA THR A 261 -18.19 -4.61 -7.02
C THR A 261 -17.27 -5.02 -5.89
N VAL A 262 -17.60 -6.09 -5.20
CA VAL A 262 -16.80 -6.64 -4.10
C VAL A 262 -16.03 -7.86 -4.60
N ILE A 263 -14.73 -7.83 -4.41
CA ILE A 263 -13.79 -8.89 -4.79
C ILE A 263 -13.27 -9.54 -3.51
N ASP A 264 -13.37 -10.85 -3.41
CA ASP A 264 -12.68 -11.66 -2.40
C ASP A 264 -11.18 -11.62 -2.73
N ALA A 265 -10.40 -10.95 -1.88
CA ALA A 265 -8.99 -10.70 -2.11
C ALA A 265 -8.10 -11.94 -1.92
N ASP A 266 -8.60 -12.96 -1.20
CA ASP A 266 -7.90 -14.23 -1.01
C ASP A 266 -8.18 -15.20 -2.16
N ALA A 267 -9.48 -15.39 -2.46
CA ALA A 267 -9.93 -16.30 -3.53
C ALA A 267 -9.80 -15.70 -4.93
N LEU A 268 -9.49 -14.41 -5.04
CA LEU A 268 -9.34 -13.67 -6.31
C LEU A 268 -10.54 -13.87 -7.25
N ARG A 269 -11.73 -13.59 -6.75
CA ARG A 269 -12.98 -13.69 -7.49
C ARG A 269 -13.97 -12.61 -7.08
N VAL A 270 -14.85 -12.24 -7.98
CA VAL A 270 -15.97 -11.37 -7.63
C VAL A 270 -16.88 -12.10 -6.64
N ALA A 271 -17.11 -11.49 -5.49
CA ALA A 271 -17.98 -12.00 -4.43
C ALA A 271 -19.42 -11.46 -4.56
N ALA A 272 -19.58 -10.18 -4.90
CA ALA A 272 -20.88 -9.55 -5.05
C ALA A 272 -20.82 -8.29 -5.95
N HIS A 273 -21.98 -7.94 -6.52
CA HIS A 273 -22.27 -6.60 -7.03
C HIS A 273 -23.37 -5.98 -6.17
N ILE A 274 -23.18 -4.78 -5.68
CA ILE A 274 -24.10 -4.09 -4.76
C ILE A 274 -24.51 -2.78 -5.39
N ASP A 275 -25.80 -2.68 -5.75
CA ASP A 275 -26.35 -1.42 -6.23
C ASP A 275 -26.50 -0.43 -5.06
N THR A 276 -25.95 0.76 -5.22
CA THR A 276 -26.02 1.82 -4.21
C THR A 276 -26.90 2.98 -4.71
N GLY A 277 -26.41 4.17 -4.83
CA GLY A 277 -27.07 5.31 -5.46
C GLY A 277 -26.33 5.72 -6.72
N ARG A 278 -26.79 6.80 -7.37
CA ARG A 278 -26.20 7.27 -8.63
C ARG A 278 -24.96 8.11 -8.45
N GLY A 279 -24.12 8.10 -9.48
CA GLY A 279 -22.94 8.93 -9.62
C GLY A 279 -21.64 8.23 -9.16
N ARG A 280 -20.58 9.01 -9.04
CA ARG A 280 -19.30 8.51 -8.55
C ARG A 280 -19.36 8.24 -7.05
N HIS A 281 -18.52 7.32 -6.59
CA HIS A 281 -18.49 6.86 -5.21
C HIS A 281 -17.12 7.06 -4.56
N ALA A 282 -17.12 7.43 -3.28
CA ALA A 282 -16.01 7.27 -2.38
C ALA A 282 -16.35 6.17 -1.37
N LEU A 283 -15.32 5.51 -0.84
CA LEU A 283 -15.45 4.34 0.02
C LEU A 283 -14.77 4.58 1.35
N ALA A 284 -15.41 4.16 2.44
CA ALA A 284 -14.79 4.06 3.75
C ALA A 284 -15.35 2.85 4.50
N PHE A 285 -14.59 2.36 5.48
CA PHE A 285 -14.96 1.20 6.29
C PHE A 285 -14.82 1.53 7.76
N ASP A 286 -15.62 0.88 8.59
CA ASP A 286 -15.35 0.88 10.02
C ASP A 286 -14.11 0.03 10.36
N ASN A 287 -13.54 0.27 11.54
CA ASN A 287 -12.28 -0.39 11.92
C ASN A 287 -12.40 -1.92 12.04
N ASP A 288 -13.60 -2.40 12.37
CA ASP A 288 -13.87 -3.81 12.59
C ASP A 288 -14.28 -4.54 11.30
N SER A 289 -14.22 -3.86 10.14
CA SER A 289 -14.65 -4.38 8.84
C SER A 289 -16.08 -4.95 8.86
N THR A 290 -16.99 -4.29 9.60
CA THR A 290 -18.40 -4.71 9.71
C THR A 290 -19.33 -3.91 8.80
N LEU A 291 -19.02 -2.63 8.60
CA LEU A 291 -19.78 -1.72 7.75
C LEU A 291 -18.90 -1.06 6.70
N ALA A 292 -19.42 -0.97 5.49
CA ALA A 292 -18.87 -0.15 4.42
C ALA A 292 -19.81 1.04 4.14
N PHE A 293 -19.22 2.20 3.90
CA PHE A 293 -19.92 3.45 3.57
C PHE A 293 -19.55 3.85 2.16
N VAL A 294 -20.57 4.00 1.31
CA VAL A 294 -20.43 4.32 -0.11
C VAL A 294 -21.16 5.62 -0.40
N THR A 295 -20.43 6.68 -0.76
CA THR A 295 -21.08 7.93 -1.16
C THR A 295 -21.72 7.78 -2.53
N ASN A 296 -22.83 8.44 -2.76
CA ASN A 296 -23.55 8.48 -4.03
C ASN A 296 -23.67 9.94 -4.48
N LEU A 297 -22.71 10.38 -5.31
CA LEU A 297 -22.50 11.79 -5.64
C LEU A 297 -23.78 12.48 -6.15
N GLU A 298 -24.47 11.86 -7.10
CA GLU A 298 -25.66 12.44 -7.74
C GLU A 298 -26.93 12.24 -6.91
N SER A 299 -26.98 11.17 -6.12
CA SER A 299 -28.13 10.90 -5.24
C SER A 299 -28.11 11.72 -3.95
N GLY A 300 -26.98 12.32 -3.58
CA GLY A 300 -26.84 13.06 -2.31
C GLY A 300 -26.94 12.18 -1.07
N THR A 301 -26.62 10.91 -1.19
CA THR A 301 -26.77 9.91 -0.13
C THR A 301 -25.45 9.19 0.16
N VAL A 302 -25.43 8.49 1.30
CA VAL A 302 -24.44 7.47 1.62
C VAL A 302 -25.17 6.15 1.83
N SER A 303 -24.78 5.13 1.08
CA SER A 303 -25.24 3.76 1.30
C SER A 303 -24.41 3.11 2.40
N VAL A 304 -25.09 2.53 3.39
CA VAL A 304 -24.47 1.69 4.42
C VAL A 304 -24.63 0.24 4.01
N VAL A 305 -23.54 -0.49 3.94
CA VAL A 305 -23.52 -1.89 3.54
C VAL A 305 -22.97 -2.74 4.69
N ASP A 306 -23.68 -3.82 5.03
CA ASP A 306 -23.20 -4.84 5.94
C ASP A 306 -22.18 -5.73 5.21
N VAL A 307 -20.96 -5.73 5.69
CA VAL A 307 -19.82 -6.41 5.04
C VAL A 307 -19.97 -7.94 5.12
N ARG A 308 -20.56 -8.47 6.18
CA ARG A 308 -20.72 -9.92 6.35
C ARG A 308 -21.70 -10.53 5.34
N SER A 309 -22.81 -9.85 5.12
CA SER A 309 -23.85 -10.31 4.20
C SER A 309 -23.65 -9.79 2.78
N LEU A 310 -22.76 -8.82 2.57
CA LEU A 310 -22.56 -8.08 1.32
C LEU A 310 -23.86 -7.49 0.78
N ARG A 311 -24.68 -6.92 1.68
CA ARG A 311 -25.97 -6.32 1.34
C ARG A 311 -26.06 -4.89 1.82
N LYS A 312 -26.61 -4.05 0.96
CA LYS A 312 -27.00 -2.68 1.35
C LYS A 312 -28.07 -2.74 2.44
N VAL A 313 -27.78 -2.13 3.58
CA VAL A 313 -28.70 -2.03 4.72
C VAL A 313 -29.65 -0.87 4.53
N ARG A 314 -29.13 0.28 4.12
CA ARG A 314 -29.89 1.53 3.96
C ARG A 314 -29.13 2.58 3.17
N ASP A 315 -29.88 3.61 2.75
CA ASP A 315 -29.35 4.87 2.22
C ASP A 315 -29.61 5.99 3.23
N CYS A 316 -28.59 6.77 3.55
CA CYS A 316 -28.65 7.91 4.46
C CYS A 316 -28.58 9.21 3.62
N LEU A 317 -29.61 10.06 3.70
CA LEU A 317 -29.58 11.36 3.05
C LEU A 317 -28.61 12.28 3.81
N THR A 318 -27.48 12.60 3.22
CA THR A 318 -26.42 13.37 3.87
C THR A 318 -26.31 14.80 3.36
N GLY A 319 -26.66 15.05 2.10
CA GLY A 319 -26.58 16.36 1.47
C GLY A 319 -26.10 16.27 0.02
N GLN A 320 -26.09 17.41 -0.68
CA GLN A 320 -25.77 17.46 -2.11
C GLN A 320 -24.29 17.17 -2.38
N THR A 321 -24.02 16.40 -3.43
CA THR A 321 -22.66 16.11 -3.94
C THR A 321 -21.67 15.64 -2.87
N PRO A 322 -21.90 14.48 -2.21
CA PRO A 322 -20.94 13.89 -1.29
C PRO A 322 -19.69 13.40 -2.04
N VAL A 323 -18.55 14.02 -1.79
CA VAL A 323 -17.29 13.79 -2.56
C VAL A 323 -16.25 12.95 -1.82
N SER A 324 -16.34 12.88 -0.49
CA SER A 324 -15.35 12.17 0.34
C SER A 324 -16.03 11.63 1.59
N VAL A 325 -15.58 10.46 2.03
CA VAL A 325 -16.03 9.83 3.28
C VAL A 325 -14.85 9.19 3.99
N GLU A 326 -14.84 9.32 5.31
CA GLU A 326 -13.87 8.67 6.21
C GLU A 326 -14.57 8.28 7.51
N VAL A 327 -14.14 7.20 8.15
CA VAL A 327 -14.67 6.76 9.45
C VAL A 327 -13.70 7.14 10.56
N SER A 328 -14.20 7.78 11.61
CA SER A 328 -13.38 8.10 12.76
C SER A 328 -13.24 6.88 13.69
N THR A 329 -12.00 6.53 13.99
CA THR A 329 -11.69 5.47 14.96
C THR A 329 -12.16 5.79 16.38
N ARG A 330 -12.42 7.07 16.68
CA ARG A 330 -12.88 7.51 18.00
C ARG A 330 -14.38 7.49 18.17
N SER A 331 -15.13 8.00 17.19
CA SER A 331 -16.60 8.05 17.27
C SER A 331 -17.28 6.82 16.66
N GLY A 332 -16.60 6.09 15.78
CA GLY A 332 -17.19 5.03 14.96
C GLY A 332 -18.13 5.55 13.86
N TRP A 333 -18.26 6.87 13.71
CA TRP A 333 -19.13 7.48 12.72
C TRP A 333 -18.42 7.75 11.39
N ALA A 334 -19.18 7.67 10.31
CA ALA A 334 -18.71 8.07 9.00
C ALA A 334 -18.92 9.58 8.79
N TYR A 335 -17.87 10.28 8.41
CA TYR A 335 -17.89 11.71 8.12
C TYR A 335 -17.86 11.92 6.61
N VAL A 336 -18.83 12.65 6.09
CA VAL A 336 -19.09 12.82 4.65
C VAL A 336 -18.98 14.29 4.30
N ALA A 337 -18.02 14.64 3.46
CA ALA A 337 -17.85 16.02 2.97
C ALA A 337 -18.65 16.26 1.68
N HIS A 338 -19.26 17.43 1.59
CA HIS A 338 -20.15 17.84 0.50
C HIS A 338 -19.56 19.02 -0.27
N GLU A 339 -19.39 18.86 -1.59
CA GLU A 339 -18.88 19.92 -2.47
C GLU A 339 -19.92 21.04 -2.67
N GLY A 340 -21.15 20.67 -3.02
CA GLY A 340 -22.17 21.62 -3.49
C GLY A 340 -22.69 22.55 -2.41
N GLU A 341 -23.11 22.02 -1.28
CA GLU A 341 -23.64 22.83 -0.16
C GLU A 341 -22.59 23.20 0.89
N GLY A 342 -21.43 22.56 0.81
CA GLY A 342 -20.40 22.66 1.84
C GLY A 342 -20.74 21.83 3.08
N GLY A 343 -19.81 21.81 4.03
CA GLY A 343 -19.97 21.11 5.30
C GLY A 343 -19.65 19.63 5.27
N VAL A 344 -19.63 19.04 6.48
CA VAL A 344 -19.38 17.63 6.72
C VAL A 344 -20.51 17.05 7.58
N ALA A 345 -21.18 16.01 7.11
CA ALA A 345 -22.19 15.27 7.86
C ALA A 345 -21.56 14.08 8.59
N ALA A 346 -21.85 13.92 9.86
CA ALA A 346 -21.48 12.75 10.66
C ALA A 346 -22.64 11.75 10.65
N VAL A 347 -22.41 10.57 10.11
CA VAL A 347 -23.43 9.51 9.95
C VAL A 347 -23.13 8.39 10.92
N ASP A 348 -24.09 8.05 11.75
CA ASP A 348 -24.08 6.84 12.55
C ASP A 348 -24.50 5.65 11.66
N GLY A 349 -23.57 4.76 11.35
CA GLY A 349 -23.83 3.59 10.50
C GLY A 349 -24.82 2.60 11.07
N GLN A 350 -24.99 2.53 12.40
CA GLN A 350 -25.92 1.61 13.06
C GLN A 350 -27.37 2.08 12.93
N THR A 351 -27.60 3.38 13.16
CA THR A 351 -28.94 3.97 13.08
C THR A 351 -29.28 4.48 11.70
N GLY A 352 -28.28 4.85 10.90
CA GLY A 352 -28.43 5.51 9.60
C GLY A 352 -28.81 6.98 9.71
N SER A 353 -28.71 7.56 10.89
CA SER A 353 -29.05 8.96 11.12
C SER A 353 -27.82 9.87 10.96
N VAL A 354 -28.05 11.10 10.48
CA VAL A 354 -27.06 12.17 10.57
C VAL A 354 -27.04 12.70 12.00
N ALA A 355 -26.03 12.29 12.76
CA ALA A 355 -25.90 12.62 14.18
C ALA A 355 -25.43 14.07 14.40
N ALA A 356 -24.62 14.60 13.48
CA ALA A 356 -24.11 15.98 13.56
C ALA A 356 -23.76 16.52 12.17
N ARG A 357 -23.64 17.85 12.08
CA ARG A 357 -23.14 18.56 10.90
C ARG A 357 -22.09 19.60 11.29
N VAL A 358 -21.01 19.65 10.55
CA VAL A 358 -20.00 20.70 10.61
C VAL A 358 -20.24 21.65 9.44
N THR A 359 -20.54 22.90 9.71
CA THR A 359 -20.80 23.91 8.67
C THR A 359 -19.50 24.44 8.12
N LEU A 360 -19.30 24.36 6.81
CA LEU A 360 -18.15 24.86 6.06
C LEU A 360 -18.63 25.51 4.76
N ALA A 361 -17.78 26.28 4.12
CA ALA A 361 -18.11 26.89 2.82
C ALA A 361 -18.19 25.84 1.71
N PRO A 362 -19.06 26.03 0.68
CA PRO A 362 -19.08 25.20 -0.51
C PRO A 362 -17.75 25.11 -1.24
N GLY A 363 -17.58 24.06 -2.05
CA GLY A 363 -16.36 23.82 -2.83
C GLY A 363 -15.37 22.87 -2.14
N LEU A 364 -15.84 22.04 -1.21
CA LEU A 364 -15.00 21.03 -0.58
C LEU A 364 -14.59 19.94 -1.58
N SER A 365 -13.33 19.48 -1.52
CA SER A 365 -12.82 18.50 -2.49
C SER A 365 -12.35 17.20 -1.86
N GLN A 366 -11.69 17.29 -0.74
CA GLN A 366 -11.16 16.12 -0.01
C GLN A 366 -11.29 16.35 1.48
N PHE A 367 -11.66 15.29 2.16
CA PHE A 367 -11.68 15.20 3.61
C PHE A 367 -10.84 14.00 4.04
N ARG A 368 -10.02 14.18 5.05
CA ARG A 368 -9.25 13.12 5.70
C ARG A 368 -9.28 13.31 7.22
N ILE A 369 -9.29 12.21 7.95
CA ILE A 369 -9.12 12.22 9.41
C ILE A 369 -7.63 12.07 9.72
N ALA A 370 -7.09 12.97 10.53
CA ALA A 370 -5.69 12.93 10.95
C ALA A 370 -5.38 11.64 11.75
N PRO A 371 -4.15 11.16 11.73
CA PRO A 371 -3.71 10.07 12.60
C PRO A 371 -4.14 10.30 14.05
N GLY A 372 -4.68 9.25 14.70
CA GLY A 372 -5.27 9.35 16.04
C GLY A 372 -6.79 9.60 16.06
N GLY A 373 -7.44 9.79 14.92
CA GLY A 373 -8.90 9.72 14.74
C GLY A 373 -9.70 10.88 15.29
N ARG A 374 -9.06 11.94 15.84
CA ARG A 374 -9.76 13.05 16.51
C ARG A 374 -10.08 14.24 15.63
N TYR A 375 -9.20 14.59 14.71
CA TYR A 375 -9.33 15.82 13.93
C TYR A 375 -9.62 15.49 12.46
N GLY A 376 -10.66 16.12 11.93
CA GLY A 376 -10.99 16.09 10.51
C GLY A 376 -10.38 17.30 9.81
N LEU A 377 -9.66 17.08 8.72
CA LEU A 377 -9.05 18.09 7.87
C LEU A 377 -9.75 18.10 6.51
N VAL A 378 -10.23 19.26 6.09
CA VAL A 378 -11.05 19.43 4.89
C VAL A 378 -10.42 20.44 3.96
N LEU A 379 -10.18 20.09 2.71
CA LEU A 379 -9.67 21.00 1.67
C LEU A 379 -10.81 21.71 0.96
N ASN A 380 -10.65 23.00 0.76
CA ASN A 380 -11.47 23.84 -0.10
C ASN A 380 -10.59 24.52 -1.15
N PRO A 381 -10.45 23.98 -2.37
CA PRO A 381 -9.60 24.55 -3.43
C PRO A 381 -10.01 25.96 -3.84
N ALA A 382 -11.32 26.23 -3.94
CA ALA A 382 -11.82 27.54 -4.37
C ALA A 382 -11.46 28.67 -3.39
N ARG A 383 -11.36 28.33 -2.10
CA ARG A 383 -10.96 29.28 -1.05
C ARG A 383 -9.48 29.25 -0.71
N LYS A 384 -8.74 28.29 -1.29
CA LYS A 384 -7.32 27.99 -0.96
C LYS A 384 -7.13 27.77 0.53
N GLU A 385 -8.03 26.99 1.13
CA GLU A 385 -8.13 26.83 2.59
C GLU A 385 -8.17 25.36 2.99
N LEU A 386 -7.61 25.04 4.14
CA LEU A 386 -7.86 23.83 4.90
C LEU A 386 -8.56 24.21 6.21
N SER A 387 -9.68 23.59 6.49
CA SER A 387 -10.39 23.70 7.76
C SER A 387 -10.16 22.47 8.62
N VAL A 388 -9.98 22.66 9.92
CA VAL A 388 -9.84 21.61 10.92
C VAL A 388 -11.05 21.63 11.84
N PHE A 389 -11.69 20.50 12.04
CA PHE A 389 -12.73 20.33 13.04
C PHE A 389 -12.44 19.17 13.99
N ASP A 390 -12.95 19.27 15.22
CA ASP A 390 -12.85 18.21 16.24
C ASP A 390 -14.06 17.26 16.11
N VAL A 391 -13.83 15.98 15.89
CA VAL A 391 -14.88 14.95 15.73
C VAL A 391 -15.71 14.74 17.01
N SER A 392 -15.19 15.13 18.19
CA SER A 392 -15.89 14.98 19.45
C SER A 392 -16.90 16.11 19.71
N THR A 393 -16.63 17.31 19.19
CA THR A 393 -17.47 18.49 19.38
C THR A 393 -18.18 18.95 18.12
N HIS A 394 -17.77 18.44 16.95
CA HIS A 394 -18.25 18.83 15.63
C HIS A 394 -18.08 20.33 15.32
N ARG A 395 -17.12 20.97 15.99
CA ARG A 395 -16.83 22.40 15.81
C ARG A 395 -15.57 22.58 14.98
N VAL A 396 -15.58 23.53 14.06
CA VAL A 396 -14.38 24.03 13.40
C VAL A 396 -13.53 24.77 14.43
N ILE A 397 -12.27 24.37 14.55
CA ILE A 397 -11.34 24.86 15.58
C ILE A 397 -10.15 25.61 15.02
N GLN A 398 -9.75 25.31 13.78
CA GLN A 398 -8.59 25.92 13.14
C GLN A 398 -8.78 26.02 11.62
N HIS A 399 -8.00 26.91 11.00
CA HIS A 399 -7.87 27.06 9.56
C HIS A 399 -6.40 27.21 9.16
N ALA A 400 -6.08 26.78 7.95
CA ALA A 400 -4.83 27.09 7.26
C ALA A 400 -5.15 27.69 5.89
N ASN A 401 -4.50 28.77 5.52
CA ASN A 401 -4.64 29.40 4.22
C ASN A 401 -3.42 29.09 3.35
N PHE A 402 -3.66 28.79 2.09
CA PHE A 402 -2.63 28.47 1.12
C PHE A 402 -2.47 29.58 0.08
N ARG A 403 -1.26 29.72 -0.42
CA ARG A 403 -0.97 30.60 -1.54
C ARG A 403 -1.51 30.03 -2.86
N TYR A 404 -1.47 28.70 -2.98
CA TYR A 404 -1.77 27.94 -4.16
C TYR A 404 -3.05 27.11 -4.00
N GLU A 405 -3.61 26.59 -5.08
CA GLU A 405 -4.82 25.78 -5.07
C GLU A 405 -4.54 24.39 -4.49
N PRO A 406 -5.08 24.03 -3.31
CA PRO A 406 -4.85 22.73 -2.71
C PRO A 406 -5.54 21.62 -3.53
N GLY A 407 -4.79 20.61 -3.88
CA GLY A 407 -5.26 19.49 -4.68
C GLY A 407 -5.46 18.21 -3.88
N ARG A 408 -4.52 17.89 -3.00
CA ARG A 408 -4.53 16.63 -2.26
C ARG A 408 -3.88 16.75 -0.89
N LEU A 409 -4.47 16.04 0.09
CA LEU A 409 -4.00 15.94 1.47
C LEU A 409 -3.47 14.51 1.74
N ALA A 410 -2.26 14.43 2.26
CA ALA A 410 -1.62 13.19 2.73
C ALA A 410 -1.03 13.39 4.13
N PHE A 411 -0.71 12.28 4.80
CA PHE A 411 -0.13 12.32 6.14
C PHE A 411 1.15 11.49 6.22
N SER A 412 2.05 11.93 7.09
CA SER A 412 3.02 11.10 7.80
C SER A 412 2.59 10.97 9.27
N GLU A 413 3.43 10.36 10.08
CA GLU A 413 3.18 10.29 11.54
C GLU A 413 3.17 11.68 12.21
N THR A 414 3.91 12.64 11.69
CA THR A 414 4.14 13.96 12.33
C THR A 414 3.60 15.13 11.55
N MET A 415 3.33 14.99 10.25
CA MET A 415 2.98 16.09 9.35
C MET A 415 1.76 15.77 8.49
N ALA A 416 0.98 16.81 8.15
CA ALA A 416 0.08 16.78 7.01
C ALA A 416 0.73 17.50 5.83
N TYR A 417 0.54 16.95 4.63
CA TYR A 417 1.09 17.46 3.38
C TYR A 417 -0.03 17.83 2.42
N VAL A 418 0.03 19.03 1.88
CA VAL A 418 -0.93 19.48 0.86
C VAL A 418 -0.20 19.74 -0.45
N VAL A 419 -0.54 18.95 -1.45
CA VAL A 419 -0.07 19.09 -2.82
C VAL A 419 -0.96 20.08 -3.54
N HIS A 420 -0.37 20.99 -4.32
CA HIS A 420 -1.10 22.01 -5.06
C HIS A 420 -1.24 21.67 -6.54
N ARG A 421 -2.36 22.08 -7.16
CA ARG A 421 -2.63 21.82 -8.58
C ARG A 421 -1.87 22.77 -9.49
N ASP A 422 -1.69 23.99 -9.02
CA ASP A 422 -1.15 25.14 -9.78
C ASP A 422 0.29 25.51 -9.38
N SER A 423 0.96 24.71 -8.57
CA SER A 423 2.30 24.98 -8.04
C SER A 423 3.13 23.72 -7.86
N PRO A 424 4.46 23.79 -7.99
CA PRO A 424 5.36 22.72 -7.58
C PRO A 424 5.59 22.68 -6.06
N ALA A 425 5.06 23.64 -5.31
CA ALA A 425 5.20 23.65 -3.85
C ALA A 425 4.32 22.57 -3.19
N VAL A 426 4.82 22.02 -2.10
CA VAL A 426 4.06 21.19 -1.18
C VAL A 426 4.02 21.92 0.16
N SER A 427 2.80 22.12 0.68
CA SER A 427 2.61 22.74 2.00
C SER A 427 2.67 21.67 3.09
N LEU A 428 3.36 21.99 4.17
CA LEU A 428 3.59 21.16 5.35
C LEU A 428 2.90 21.79 6.56
N LEU A 429 2.14 20.99 7.28
CA LEU A 429 1.40 21.40 8.48
C LEU A 429 1.73 20.42 9.62
N PRO A 430 2.34 20.89 10.73
CA PRO A 430 2.70 20.02 11.86
C PRO A 430 1.46 19.48 12.56
N LEU A 431 1.31 18.14 12.62
CA LEU A 431 0.19 17.49 13.31
C LEU A 431 0.15 17.77 14.80
N ALA A 432 1.31 18.01 15.42
CA ALA A 432 1.40 18.39 16.83
C ALA A 432 0.74 19.75 17.16
N GLN A 433 0.49 20.60 16.15
CA GLN A 433 -0.18 21.89 16.31
C GLN A 433 -1.67 21.86 15.92
N VAL A 434 -2.14 20.73 15.38
CA VAL A 434 -3.55 20.50 15.12
C VAL A 434 -4.30 20.32 16.46
N GLY A 435 -5.38 21.04 16.64
CA GLY A 435 -6.19 20.99 17.87
C GLY A 435 -5.97 22.18 18.81
N THR A 436 -5.14 23.15 18.46
CA THR A 436 -4.96 24.38 19.22
C THR A 436 -6.03 25.39 18.80
N GLU A 437 -7.14 25.42 19.54
CA GLU A 437 -8.29 26.30 19.23
C GLU A 437 -7.90 27.78 19.19
N GLY A 438 -8.43 28.51 18.21
CA GLY A 438 -8.25 29.94 18.07
C GLY A 438 -6.90 30.39 17.48
N ARG A 439 -6.00 29.47 17.12
CA ARG A 439 -4.75 29.78 16.42
C ARG A 439 -4.76 29.24 15.02
N PRO A 440 -4.36 30.01 14.00
CA PRO A 440 -4.16 29.49 12.67
C PRO A 440 -3.15 28.33 12.68
N LEU A 441 -3.41 27.30 11.88
CA LEU A 441 -2.47 26.21 11.71
C LEU A 441 -1.28 26.72 10.85
N PRO A 442 -0.04 26.64 11.33
CA PRO A 442 1.10 27.14 10.57
C PRO A 442 1.35 26.30 9.33
N VAL A 443 1.68 26.99 8.25
CA VAL A 443 1.99 26.40 6.95
C VAL A 443 3.43 26.75 6.60
N SER A 444 4.23 25.76 6.30
CA SER A 444 5.53 25.90 5.65
C SER A 444 5.46 25.31 4.25
N GLU A 445 6.27 25.79 3.32
CA GLU A 445 6.28 25.31 1.95
C GLU A 445 7.65 24.82 1.55
N ILE A 446 7.71 23.71 0.82
CA ILE A 446 8.92 23.20 0.18
C ILE A 446 8.74 23.19 -1.33
N PRO A 447 9.73 23.63 -2.11
CA PRO A 447 9.70 23.51 -3.55
C PRO A 447 9.99 22.06 -3.96
N VAL A 448 9.06 21.44 -4.69
CA VAL A 448 9.19 20.07 -5.18
C VAL A 448 9.16 20.09 -6.70
N GLY A 449 10.33 20.11 -7.32
CA GLY A 449 10.43 20.17 -8.77
C GLY A 449 10.40 21.59 -9.36
N ARG A 450 10.24 21.66 -10.67
CA ARG A 450 10.25 22.92 -11.44
C ARG A 450 8.86 23.30 -11.95
N ASN A 451 8.02 22.33 -12.21
CA ASN A 451 6.71 22.49 -12.82
C ASN A 451 5.60 22.22 -11.82
N ALA A 452 4.40 22.73 -12.05
CA ALA A 452 3.23 22.35 -11.30
C ALA A 452 2.97 20.84 -11.44
N LEU A 453 2.46 20.20 -10.38
CA LEU A 453 2.16 18.76 -10.39
C LEU A 453 1.08 18.40 -11.43
N GLY A 454 0.21 19.34 -11.78
CA GLY A 454 -0.83 19.14 -12.78
C GLY A 454 -2.05 18.40 -12.23
N ARG A 455 -2.70 17.59 -13.07
CA ARG A 455 -3.91 16.83 -12.64
C ARG A 455 -3.55 15.75 -11.64
N VAL A 456 -4.16 15.85 -10.47
CA VAL A 456 -4.06 14.86 -9.40
C VAL A 456 -5.20 13.86 -9.58
N GLY A 457 -4.87 12.60 -9.84
CA GLY A 457 -5.82 11.50 -9.98
C GLY A 457 -6.36 10.99 -8.64
N PRO A 458 -7.14 9.91 -8.61
CA PRO A 458 -7.65 9.31 -7.38
C PRO A 458 -6.55 8.63 -6.54
N ALA A 459 -5.48 8.15 -7.17
CA ALA A 459 -4.36 7.48 -6.52
C ALA A 459 -3.44 8.46 -5.76
N GLU A 460 -2.78 7.98 -4.71
CA GLU A 460 -1.94 8.82 -3.83
C GLU A 460 -0.67 9.30 -4.55
N THR A 461 -0.42 10.61 -4.51
CA THR A 461 0.79 11.24 -5.07
C THR A 461 1.87 11.47 -4.03
N VAL A 462 1.53 11.40 -2.74
CA VAL A 462 2.45 11.55 -1.62
C VAL A 462 2.22 10.42 -0.64
N VAL A 463 3.27 9.72 -0.27
CA VAL A 463 3.22 8.66 0.74
C VAL A 463 4.40 8.76 1.69
N GLN A 464 4.23 8.29 2.92
CA GLN A 464 5.32 8.19 3.87
C GLN A 464 6.31 7.10 3.44
N ALA A 465 7.60 7.38 3.54
CA ALA A 465 8.65 6.39 3.38
C ALA A 465 8.69 5.48 4.62
N PRO A 466 8.65 4.15 4.45
CA PRO A 466 8.63 3.23 5.59
C PRO A 466 9.86 3.38 6.49
N GLY A 467 9.62 3.42 7.80
CA GLY A 467 10.67 3.49 8.82
C GLY A 467 11.44 4.81 8.91
N GLU A 468 11.07 5.83 8.12
CA GLU A 468 11.73 7.13 8.10
C GLU A 468 10.72 8.27 8.33
N ALA A 469 11.17 9.36 8.97
CA ALA A 469 10.45 10.64 8.99
C ALA A 469 10.67 11.35 7.65
N ALA A 470 10.11 10.77 6.59
CA ALA A 470 10.30 11.22 5.22
C ALA A 470 9.10 10.85 4.36
N ILE A 471 8.94 11.51 3.24
CA ILE A 471 7.90 11.23 2.24
C ILE A 471 8.48 11.06 0.84
N LEU A 472 7.73 10.33 0.04
CA LEU A 472 7.93 10.17 -1.40
C LEU A 472 6.84 10.96 -2.12
N ILE A 473 7.22 11.72 -3.13
CA ILE A 473 6.31 12.58 -3.89
C ILE A 473 6.45 12.25 -5.37
N ALA A 474 5.39 11.71 -5.98
CA ALA A 474 5.33 11.52 -7.43
C ALA A 474 5.11 12.87 -8.14
N HIS A 475 5.94 13.16 -9.12
CA HIS A 475 5.87 14.39 -9.89
C HIS A 475 5.78 14.09 -11.39
N PRO A 476 4.57 14.00 -11.97
CA PRO A 476 4.37 13.61 -13.36
C PRO A 476 5.09 14.51 -14.33
N SER A 477 4.91 15.83 -14.22
CA SER A 477 5.49 16.82 -15.16
C SER A 477 7.02 16.83 -15.19
N ASP A 478 7.67 16.44 -14.09
CA ASP A 478 9.13 16.35 -14.02
C ASP A 478 9.64 14.93 -14.33
N ARG A 479 8.73 13.96 -14.50
CA ARG A 479 9.01 12.52 -14.62
C ARG A 479 9.96 12.04 -13.53
N ALA A 480 9.61 12.34 -12.28
CA ALA A 480 10.48 12.10 -11.14
C ALA A 480 9.68 11.70 -9.89
N VAL A 481 10.35 11.01 -8.98
CA VAL A 481 9.94 10.88 -7.60
C VAL A 481 10.92 11.65 -6.73
N TYR A 482 10.39 12.51 -5.89
CA TYR A 482 11.17 13.27 -4.93
C TYR A 482 11.07 12.61 -3.55
N PHE A 483 12.19 12.59 -2.85
CA PHE A 483 12.31 12.13 -1.48
C PHE A 483 12.58 13.34 -0.58
N HIS A 484 11.72 13.57 0.41
CA HIS A 484 11.84 14.67 1.34
C HIS A 484 11.87 14.18 2.77
N ARG A 485 12.96 14.49 3.49
CA ARG A 485 13.05 14.26 4.95
C ARG A 485 12.44 15.43 5.69
N GLU A 486 11.65 15.11 6.70
CA GLU A 486 11.03 16.12 7.57
C GLU A 486 12.10 16.99 8.24
N GLY A 487 11.80 18.29 8.36
CA GLY A 487 12.73 19.29 8.88
C GLY A 487 13.71 19.88 7.85
N MET A 488 13.72 19.39 6.62
CA MET A 488 14.52 19.98 5.54
C MET A 488 13.69 21.01 4.75
N ASN A 489 14.36 22.03 4.21
CA ASN A 489 13.71 23.10 3.43
C ASN A 489 13.57 22.77 1.93
N ALA A 490 14.06 21.61 1.51
CA ALA A 490 13.99 21.12 0.15
C ALA A 490 14.03 19.60 0.13
N PRO A 491 13.64 18.93 -0.98
CA PRO A 491 13.82 17.49 -1.12
C PRO A 491 15.27 17.06 -0.92
N SER A 492 15.45 15.99 -0.14
CA SER A 492 16.77 15.42 0.19
C SER A 492 17.32 14.54 -0.92
N GLY A 493 16.46 14.13 -1.87
CA GLY A 493 16.82 13.28 -2.99
C GLY A 493 15.75 13.29 -4.07
N THR A 494 16.13 12.85 -5.24
CA THR A 494 15.22 12.66 -6.38
C THR A 494 15.77 11.59 -7.31
N PHE A 495 14.88 10.84 -7.94
CA PHE A 495 15.25 10.00 -9.08
C PHE A 495 14.31 10.21 -10.25
N LYS A 496 14.89 10.11 -11.45
CA LYS A 496 14.13 10.19 -12.68
C LYS A 496 13.46 8.85 -12.98
N VAL A 497 12.22 8.94 -13.41
CA VAL A 497 11.42 7.80 -13.82
C VAL A 497 11.54 7.66 -15.34
N SER A 498 12.19 6.59 -15.79
CA SER A 498 12.43 6.33 -17.22
C SER A 498 11.24 5.68 -17.92
N THR A 499 10.28 5.15 -17.14
CA THR A 499 9.16 4.35 -17.65
C THR A 499 7.92 5.16 -18.04
N GLY A 500 7.95 6.48 -17.90
CA GLY A 500 6.83 7.38 -18.20
C GLY A 500 6.59 8.43 -17.12
N GLU A 501 5.39 8.97 -17.07
CA GLU A 501 4.99 9.96 -16.06
C GLU A 501 4.47 9.25 -14.81
N PRO A 502 5.09 9.42 -13.61
CA PRO A 502 4.61 8.82 -12.38
C PRO A 502 3.39 9.58 -11.85
N ARG A 503 2.20 9.07 -12.12
CA ARG A 503 0.92 9.70 -11.71
C ARG A 503 0.62 9.51 -10.22
N ALA A 504 1.16 8.45 -9.63
CA ALA A 504 1.03 8.14 -8.22
C ALA A 504 2.24 7.37 -7.72
N VAL A 505 2.41 7.31 -6.40
CA VAL A 505 3.48 6.58 -5.74
C VAL A 505 2.94 5.77 -4.58
N LEU A 506 3.50 4.58 -4.37
CA LEU A 506 3.34 3.76 -3.17
C LEU A 506 4.72 3.32 -2.67
N ALA A 507 4.82 3.09 -1.37
CA ALA A 507 5.98 2.47 -0.76
C ALA A 507 5.60 1.05 -0.30
N LEU A 508 6.27 0.05 -0.84
CA LEU A 508 6.12 -1.33 -0.40
C LEU A 508 7.22 -1.65 0.61
N ASP A 509 6.83 -1.65 1.88
CA ASP A 509 7.73 -2.01 2.95
C ASP A 509 8.06 -3.51 2.90
N ARG A 510 9.36 -3.83 2.74
CA ARG A 510 9.93 -5.16 2.83
C ARG A 510 10.80 -5.30 4.06
N GLY A 511 10.84 -4.27 4.90
CA GLY A 511 11.58 -4.27 6.15
C GLY A 511 10.99 -5.22 7.18
N LEU A 512 11.69 -5.31 8.30
CA LEU A 512 11.25 -6.10 9.44
C LEU A 512 10.01 -5.48 10.07
N ARG A 513 8.83 -6.06 9.80
CA ARG A 513 7.55 -5.62 10.36
C ARG A 513 7.43 -6.02 11.81
N LYS A 514 7.15 -5.06 12.66
CA LYS A 514 6.99 -5.27 14.10
C LYS A 514 5.59 -5.76 14.44
N ARG A 515 5.51 -6.92 15.09
CA ARG A 515 4.33 -7.37 15.83
C ARG A 515 4.54 -7.07 17.31
N PHE A 516 4.13 -5.90 17.76
CA PHE A 516 4.42 -5.35 19.09
C PHE A 516 4.07 -6.28 20.23
N GLU A 517 2.91 -6.94 20.17
CA GLU A 517 2.38 -7.78 21.25
C GLU A 517 3.23 -9.04 21.51
N LEU A 518 4.04 -9.47 20.52
CA LEU A 518 4.79 -10.72 20.57
C LEU A 518 6.31 -10.50 20.61
N GLY A 519 6.79 -9.28 20.44
CA GLY A 519 8.22 -8.98 20.26
C GLY A 519 8.80 -9.55 18.97
N ASP A 520 7.94 -9.89 18.00
CA ASP A 520 8.32 -10.48 16.72
C ASP A 520 8.54 -9.40 15.67
N TYR A 521 9.60 -9.58 14.86
CA TYR A 521 9.95 -8.75 13.72
C TYR A 521 10.06 -9.65 12.50
N GLU A 522 9.14 -9.51 11.57
CA GLU A 522 8.98 -10.43 10.44
C GLU A 522 9.18 -9.72 9.11
N THR A 523 9.82 -10.42 8.16
CA THR A 523 9.92 -10.00 6.76
C THR A 523 9.87 -11.22 5.85
N VAL A 524 9.67 -10.97 4.56
CA VAL A 524 9.75 -11.99 3.52
C VAL A 524 10.84 -11.60 2.55
N ALA A 525 11.76 -12.50 2.27
CA ALA A 525 12.80 -12.29 1.28
C ALA A 525 12.98 -13.51 0.39
N THR A 526 13.42 -13.24 -0.85
CA THR A 526 13.84 -14.28 -1.78
C THR A 526 15.32 -14.56 -1.58
N LEU A 527 15.68 -15.83 -1.41
CA LEU A 527 17.07 -16.25 -1.33
C LEU A 527 17.68 -16.31 -2.75
N PRO A 528 18.57 -15.39 -3.15
CA PRO A 528 18.93 -15.24 -4.56
C PRO A 528 19.88 -16.33 -5.09
N LEU A 529 20.76 -16.85 -4.22
CA LEU A 529 21.88 -17.74 -4.58
C LEU A 529 22.00 -18.90 -3.60
N PRO A 530 22.52 -20.04 -4.03
CA PRO A 530 22.92 -21.12 -3.12
C PRO A 530 24.28 -20.77 -2.45
N GLY A 531 24.53 -21.34 -1.29
CA GLY A 531 25.76 -21.20 -0.53
C GLY A 531 25.54 -20.97 0.95
N ASP A 532 26.64 -20.69 1.66
CA ASP A 532 26.62 -20.35 3.08
C ASP A 532 26.59 -18.84 3.26
N PHE A 533 25.71 -18.39 4.14
CA PHE A 533 25.47 -16.97 4.44
C PHE A 533 25.52 -16.72 5.95
N ASP A 534 25.81 -15.47 6.31
CA ASP A 534 25.62 -14.94 7.65
C ASP A 534 24.41 -14.00 7.65
N VAL A 535 23.46 -14.26 8.54
CA VAL A 535 22.35 -13.33 8.83
C VAL A 535 22.80 -12.41 9.95
N VAL A 536 23.26 -11.22 9.57
CA VAL A 536 23.75 -10.20 10.50
C VAL A 536 22.56 -9.51 11.13
N PHE A 537 22.42 -9.64 12.45
CA PHE A 537 21.40 -8.96 13.24
C PHE A 537 22.01 -7.82 14.05
N PHE A 538 21.32 -6.70 14.09
CA PHE A 538 21.69 -5.53 14.88
C PHE A 538 20.48 -4.95 15.60
N ASN A 539 20.62 -4.64 16.89
CA ASN A 539 19.68 -3.82 17.65
C ASN A 539 20.45 -2.76 18.45
N ARG A 540 19.98 -1.52 18.42
CA ARG A 540 20.71 -0.40 19.04
C ARG A 540 20.54 -0.36 20.55
N SER A 541 19.32 -0.61 21.07
CA SER A 541 18.99 -0.50 22.48
C SER A 541 17.99 -1.58 22.92
N PRO A 542 18.40 -2.56 23.73
CA PRO A 542 19.78 -2.84 24.13
C PRO A 542 20.66 -3.19 22.92
N ARG A 543 21.95 -2.91 23.02
CA ARG A 543 22.87 -3.20 21.92
C ARG A 543 23.10 -4.70 21.80
N VAL A 544 22.63 -5.27 20.69
CA VAL A 544 22.83 -6.66 20.33
C VAL A 544 23.37 -6.71 18.90
N ILE A 545 24.49 -7.41 18.70
CA ILE A 545 25.04 -7.73 17.38
C ILE A 545 25.30 -9.23 17.37
N HIS A 546 24.80 -9.91 16.34
CA HIS A 546 25.03 -11.34 16.18
C HIS A 546 24.89 -11.76 14.73
N CYS A 547 25.66 -12.79 14.32
CA CYS A 547 25.60 -13.39 13.00
C CYS A 547 25.08 -14.82 13.12
N PHE A 548 23.88 -15.05 12.59
CA PHE A 548 23.29 -16.39 12.53
C PHE A 548 23.72 -17.07 11.21
N PRO A 549 24.19 -18.33 11.23
CA PRO A 549 24.49 -19.04 10.00
C PRO A 549 23.21 -19.41 9.25
N LEU A 550 23.25 -19.35 7.92
CA LEU A 550 22.19 -19.76 7.03
C LEU A 550 22.78 -20.45 5.80
N THR A 551 22.45 -21.72 5.60
CA THR A 551 22.81 -22.46 4.40
C THR A 551 21.63 -22.52 3.44
N VAL A 552 21.89 -22.25 2.17
CA VAL A 552 20.91 -22.26 1.07
C VAL A 552 21.36 -23.25 0.02
N GLU A 553 20.50 -24.23 -0.27
CA GLU A 553 20.79 -25.25 -1.26
C GLU A 553 20.49 -24.80 -2.68
N VAL A 554 21.03 -25.54 -3.66
CA VAL A 554 20.67 -25.39 -5.07
C VAL A 554 19.24 -25.88 -5.26
N ASP A 555 18.39 -25.10 -5.92
CA ASP A 555 17.10 -25.56 -6.39
C ASP A 555 17.29 -26.37 -7.69
N PRO A 556 17.08 -27.71 -7.68
CA PRO A 556 17.33 -28.55 -8.83
C PRO A 556 16.41 -28.25 -10.01
N ASP A 557 15.16 -27.84 -9.74
CA ASP A 557 14.19 -27.54 -10.78
C ASP A 557 14.49 -26.21 -11.47
N ARG A 558 14.91 -25.21 -10.70
CA ARG A 558 15.41 -23.93 -11.23
C ARG A 558 16.76 -24.10 -11.95
N ALA A 559 17.62 -24.98 -11.47
CA ALA A 559 18.86 -25.31 -12.18
C ALA A 559 18.58 -25.94 -13.53
N ARG A 560 17.62 -26.88 -13.61
CA ARG A 560 17.13 -27.43 -14.88
C ARG A 560 16.46 -26.38 -15.76
N ALA A 561 15.52 -25.59 -15.22
CA ALA A 561 14.84 -24.53 -15.97
C ALA A 561 15.82 -23.47 -16.51
N ARG A 562 16.88 -23.16 -15.76
CA ARG A 562 17.97 -22.32 -16.25
C ARG A 562 18.74 -22.95 -17.42
N THR A 563 18.78 -24.25 -17.50
CA THR A 563 19.44 -24.98 -18.58
C THR A 563 18.49 -25.26 -19.73
N GLU A 564 17.27 -25.66 -19.42
CA GLU A 564 16.23 -26.02 -20.42
C GLU A 564 15.65 -24.81 -21.17
N GLY A 565 15.63 -23.65 -20.59
CA GLY A 565 15.17 -22.40 -21.24
C GLY A 565 16.26 -21.59 -21.91
N ARG A 566 17.52 -21.93 -21.71
CA ARG A 566 18.63 -21.17 -22.33
C ARG A 566 18.63 -21.39 -23.83
N VAL A 567 18.87 -20.30 -24.55
CA VAL A 567 19.05 -20.34 -26.00
C VAL A 567 20.37 -19.67 -26.35
N GLU A 568 21.04 -20.23 -27.34
CA GLU A 568 22.09 -19.52 -28.09
C GLU A 568 21.41 -18.76 -29.25
N PHE A 569 22.09 -17.79 -29.79
CA PHE A 569 21.56 -17.01 -30.90
C PHE A 569 22.65 -16.69 -31.92
N ASP A 570 22.24 -16.66 -33.18
CA ASP A 570 23.00 -16.10 -34.29
C ASP A 570 22.29 -14.85 -34.78
N TRP A 571 23.00 -13.72 -34.79
CA TRP A 571 22.46 -12.47 -35.36
C TRP A 571 22.58 -12.50 -36.88
N ILE A 572 21.46 -12.31 -37.60
CA ILE A 572 21.40 -12.38 -39.07
C ILE A 572 21.46 -11.00 -39.72
N GLY A 573 20.98 -9.96 -39.05
CA GLY A 573 21.06 -8.58 -39.57
C GLY A 573 20.18 -7.59 -38.77
N PRO A 574 20.42 -6.30 -38.92
CA PRO A 574 21.50 -5.59 -39.62
C PRO A 574 22.84 -5.61 -38.86
N ALA A 575 23.92 -5.16 -39.50
CA ALA A 575 25.30 -5.25 -38.97
C ALA A 575 25.60 -4.31 -37.77
N GLY A 576 24.69 -3.41 -37.38
CA GLY A 576 24.82 -2.55 -36.19
C GLY A 576 24.60 -1.05 -36.49
N GLU A 577 24.71 -0.61 -37.73
CA GLU A 577 24.36 0.77 -38.13
C GLU A 577 22.95 0.80 -38.72
N VAL A 578 22.13 1.74 -38.23
CA VAL A 578 20.73 1.94 -38.64
C VAL A 578 20.44 3.45 -38.73
N SER A 579 19.39 3.84 -39.45
CA SER A 579 18.99 5.26 -39.56
C SER A 579 17.82 5.56 -38.63
N THR A 580 17.85 6.71 -37.97
CA THR A 580 16.76 7.22 -37.14
C THR A 580 15.51 7.48 -37.99
N GLY A 581 14.34 7.13 -37.46
CA GLY A 581 13.05 7.33 -38.14
C GLY A 581 12.81 6.37 -39.32
N ARG A 582 13.73 5.48 -39.64
CA ARG A 582 13.57 4.49 -40.70
C ARG A 582 13.37 3.10 -40.10
N GLU A 583 12.36 2.40 -40.58
CA GLU A 583 12.09 1.01 -40.18
C GLU A 583 13.21 0.08 -40.62
N VAL A 584 13.64 -0.79 -39.74
CA VAL A 584 14.66 -1.81 -39.97
C VAL A 584 14.16 -3.16 -39.46
N ALA A 585 14.36 -4.20 -40.28
CA ALA A 585 14.05 -5.58 -39.86
C ALA A 585 15.20 -6.15 -39.04
N LEU A 586 14.96 -6.42 -37.75
CA LEU A 586 15.89 -7.09 -36.85
C LEU A 586 15.67 -8.59 -36.98
N ARG A 587 16.70 -9.34 -37.38
CA ARG A 587 16.64 -10.78 -37.60
C ARG A 587 17.68 -11.51 -36.77
N PHE A 588 17.29 -12.59 -36.15
CA PHE A 588 18.18 -13.47 -35.39
C PHE A 588 17.65 -14.90 -35.41
N ARG A 589 18.53 -15.88 -35.28
CA ARG A 589 18.18 -17.28 -35.13
C ARG A 589 18.38 -17.70 -33.67
N LEU A 590 17.42 -18.41 -33.11
CA LEU A 590 17.55 -19.06 -31.80
C LEU A 590 17.94 -20.53 -32.00
N LEU A 591 18.90 -20.95 -31.19
CA LEU A 591 19.46 -22.30 -31.20
C LEU A 591 19.33 -22.94 -29.82
N ASP A 592 19.05 -24.22 -29.79
CA ASP A 592 19.21 -25.05 -28.59
C ASP A 592 20.70 -25.07 -28.20
N PRO A 593 21.10 -24.76 -26.97
CA PRO A 593 22.51 -24.68 -26.59
C PRO A 593 23.24 -26.03 -26.58
N LEU A 594 22.50 -27.13 -26.45
CA LEU A 594 23.10 -28.49 -26.42
C LEU A 594 23.15 -29.12 -27.82
N ALA A 595 22.01 -29.08 -28.54
CA ALA A 595 21.90 -29.68 -29.84
C ALA A 595 22.41 -28.79 -30.98
N ARG A 596 22.59 -27.48 -30.73
CA ARG A 596 22.83 -26.42 -31.75
C ARG A 596 21.83 -26.45 -32.90
N ALA A 597 20.67 -27.05 -32.66
CA ALA A 597 19.56 -27.12 -33.60
C ALA A 597 18.71 -25.85 -33.54
N PRO A 598 18.10 -25.41 -34.65
CA PRO A 598 17.16 -24.30 -34.65
C PRO A 598 15.98 -24.55 -33.70
N LYS A 599 15.65 -23.53 -32.86
CA LYS A 599 14.51 -23.58 -31.95
C LYS A 599 13.23 -23.22 -32.70
N THR A 600 12.42 -24.22 -33.02
CA THR A 600 11.21 -24.09 -33.85
C THR A 600 9.90 -24.24 -33.08
N ASP A 601 9.97 -24.58 -31.80
CA ASP A 601 8.83 -24.82 -30.89
C ASP A 601 8.22 -23.55 -30.31
N VAL A 602 8.80 -22.38 -30.61
CA VAL A 602 8.34 -21.08 -30.13
C VAL A 602 7.86 -20.23 -31.29
N ALA A 603 6.60 -19.77 -31.26
CA ALA A 603 6.02 -18.97 -32.35
C ALA A 603 6.40 -17.46 -32.24
N LYS A 604 6.57 -16.96 -31.03
CA LYS A 604 6.90 -15.54 -30.76
C LYS A 604 7.83 -15.44 -29.59
N VAL A 605 8.71 -14.44 -29.59
CA VAL A 605 9.60 -14.14 -28.45
C VAL A 605 9.62 -12.65 -28.14
N GLY A 606 9.60 -12.33 -26.85
CA GLY A 606 9.68 -10.96 -26.35
C GLY A 606 11.13 -10.44 -26.27
N LEU A 607 11.34 -9.22 -26.74
CA LEU A 607 12.60 -8.51 -26.63
C LEU A 607 12.40 -7.20 -25.91
N VAL A 608 13.48 -6.70 -25.30
CA VAL A 608 13.56 -5.34 -24.77
C VAL A 608 14.65 -4.61 -25.52
N ILE A 609 14.28 -3.50 -26.15
CA ILE A 609 15.23 -2.58 -26.80
C ILE A 609 15.40 -1.37 -25.89
N MET A 610 16.65 -1.07 -25.52
CA MET A 610 16.97 0.04 -24.61
C MET A 610 17.96 0.98 -25.29
N ARG A 611 17.71 2.30 -25.21
CA ARG A 611 18.67 3.31 -25.66
C ARG A 611 19.58 3.74 -24.50
N SER A 612 20.88 3.74 -24.70
CA SER A 612 21.84 4.30 -23.74
C SER A 612 21.77 5.84 -23.76
N PRO A 613 21.74 6.49 -22.57
CA PRO A 613 22.02 6.02 -21.23
C PRO A 613 20.79 5.49 -20.44
N GLY A 614 19.88 4.77 -21.08
CA GLY A 614 18.79 4.07 -20.40
C GLY A 614 17.51 4.87 -20.14
N VAL A 615 17.36 6.03 -20.77
CA VAL A 615 16.18 6.91 -20.63
C VAL A 615 14.98 6.47 -21.48
N TRP A 616 15.19 5.56 -22.42
CA TRP A 616 14.17 5.04 -23.31
C TRP A 616 14.30 3.52 -23.45
N HIS A 617 13.20 2.82 -23.43
CA HIS A 617 13.13 1.41 -23.76
C HIS A 617 11.76 1.05 -24.32
N GLU A 618 11.70 -0.01 -25.11
CA GLU A 618 10.50 -0.55 -25.70
C GLU A 618 10.51 -2.07 -25.58
N ARG A 619 9.35 -2.66 -25.33
CA ARG A 619 9.14 -4.10 -25.40
C ARG A 619 8.50 -4.43 -26.73
N VAL A 620 9.14 -5.28 -27.49
CA VAL A 620 8.73 -5.68 -28.83
C VAL A 620 8.68 -7.20 -28.92
N THR A 621 7.90 -7.71 -29.85
CA THR A 621 7.76 -9.15 -30.08
C THR A 621 8.26 -9.50 -31.46
N ALA A 622 9.21 -10.44 -31.53
CA ALA A 622 9.65 -11.02 -32.79
C ALA A 622 8.82 -12.27 -33.10
N SER A 623 8.44 -12.43 -34.36
CA SER A 623 7.68 -13.57 -34.85
C SER A 623 8.58 -14.57 -35.57
N HIS A 624 8.35 -15.87 -35.36
CA HIS A 624 9.07 -16.94 -36.01
C HIS A 624 8.79 -16.99 -37.54
N GLN A 625 9.83 -17.02 -38.34
CA GLN A 625 9.78 -17.00 -39.77
C GLN A 625 10.16 -18.36 -40.42
N GLY A 626 10.39 -19.36 -39.59
CA GLY A 626 10.89 -20.67 -40.01
C GLY A 626 12.35 -20.91 -39.64
N ASP A 627 12.77 -22.14 -39.54
CA ASP A 627 14.14 -22.57 -39.26
C ASP A 627 14.80 -21.88 -38.05
N GLY A 628 14.01 -21.64 -36.99
CA GLY A 628 14.46 -20.93 -35.77
C GLY A 628 14.77 -19.45 -35.96
N VAL A 629 14.46 -18.87 -37.11
CA VAL A 629 14.68 -17.43 -37.40
C VAL A 629 13.49 -16.64 -36.89
N PHE A 630 13.79 -15.57 -36.16
CA PHE A 630 12.83 -14.61 -35.65
C PHE A 630 13.07 -13.25 -36.28
N GLU A 631 12.00 -12.53 -36.56
CA GLU A 631 12.05 -11.19 -37.15
C GLU A 631 11.09 -10.24 -36.44
N LEU A 632 11.52 -9.00 -36.30
CA LEU A 632 10.68 -7.87 -35.89
C LEU A 632 11.06 -6.62 -36.65
N ALA A 633 10.09 -5.74 -36.89
CA ALA A 633 10.30 -4.39 -37.39
C ALA A 633 10.60 -3.44 -36.22
N PHE A 634 11.63 -2.63 -36.35
CA PHE A 634 12.00 -1.64 -35.35
C PHE A 634 12.33 -0.29 -36.03
N THR A 635 11.83 0.81 -35.48
CA THR A 635 12.13 2.16 -35.95
C THR A 635 12.78 2.93 -34.81
N PRO A 636 14.09 3.22 -34.85
CA PRO A 636 14.74 4.02 -33.82
C PRO A 636 14.13 5.44 -33.76
N PRO A 637 13.56 5.86 -32.62
CA PRO A 637 12.88 7.15 -32.51
C PRO A 637 13.85 8.35 -32.50
N GLU A 638 15.07 8.16 -32.04
CA GLU A 638 16.09 9.21 -31.90
C GLU A 638 17.49 8.65 -32.17
N PRO A 639 18.47 9.49 -32.54
CA PRO A 639 19.85 9.06 -32.64
C PRO A 639 20.41 8.53 -31.32
N GLY A 640 21.23 7.49 -31.37
CA GLY A 640 21.85 6.93 -30.16
C GLY A 640 22.22 5.45 -30.28
N VAL A 641 22.64 4.89 -29.14
CA VAL A 641 23.05 3.49 -29.04
C VAL A 641 21.91 2.68 -28.42
N TYR A 642 21.46 1.66 -29.15
CA TYR A 642 20.39 0.78 -28.73
C TYR A 642 20.90 -0.61 -28.43
N TYR A 643 20.50 -1.16 -27.27
CA TYR A 643 20.83 -2.51 -26.83
C TYR A 643 19.59 -3.38 -26.97
N VAL A 644 19.68 -4.48 -27.69
CA VAL A 644 18.59 -5.44 -27.91
C VAL A 644 18.80 -6.65 -26.98
N TYR A 645 17.89 -6.88 -26.04
CA TYR A 645 17.91 -8.01 -25.12
C TYR A 645 16.76 -8.98 -25.40
N LEU A 646 17.05 -10.26 -25.32
CA LEU A 646 16.03 -11.31 -25.34
C LEU A 646 15.53 -11.53 -23.91
N ARG A 647 14.25 -11.28 -23.66
CA ARG A 647 13.64 -11.45 -22.35
C ARG A 647 12.17 -11.82 -22.51
N ASP A 648 11.88 -13.12 -22.48
CA ASP A 648 10.52 -13.64 -22.56
C ASP A 648 10.30 -14.74 -21.52
N PRO A 649 9.88 -14.36 -20.30
CA PRO A 649 9.53 -15.35 -19.27
C PRO A 649 8.35 -16.24 -19.66
N ALA A 650 7.39 -15.69 -20.41
CA ALA A 650 6.17 -16.41 -20.79
C ALA A 650 6.45 -17.54 -21.79
N ALA A 651 7.37 -17.31 -22.72
CA ALA A 651 7.81 -18.32 -23.67
C ALA A 651 8.85 -19.30 -23.12
N ARG A 652 9.23 -19.16 -21.83
CA ARG A 652 10.34 -19.93 -21.20
C ARG A 652 11.65 -19.85 -21.98
N VAL A 653 11.91 -18.70 -22.60
CA VAL A 653 13.14 -18.44 -23.35
C VAL A 653 14.03 -17.51 -22.53
N VAL A 654 15.19 -17.99 -22.15
CA VAL A 654 16.19 -17.23 -21.40
C VAL A 654 17.36 -16.92 -22.33
N GLY A 655 17.43 -15.68 -22.75
CA GLY A 655 18.55 -15.14 -23.53
C GLY A 655 19.82 -15.01 -22.68
N PRO A 656 20.97 -14.73 -23.32
CA PRO A 656 22.21 -14.44 -22.62
C PRO A 656 22.10 -13.16 -21.78
N GLU A 657 22.93 -13.03 -20.76
CA GLU A 657 23.00 -11.81 -19.93
C GLU A 657 23.50 -10.58 -20.70
N ARG A 658 24.17 -10.79 -21.83
CA ARG A 658 24.60 -9.74 -22.76
C ARG A 658 23.51 -9.43 -23.78
N PRO A 659 23.50 -8.23 -24.39
CA PRO A 659 22.56 -7.94 -25.47
C PRO A 659 22.79 -8.86 -26.66
N LEU A 660 21.71 -9.20 -27.39
CA LEU A 660 21.79 -9.91 -28.67
C LEU A 660 22.55 -9.08 -29.70
N ARG A 661 22.32 -7.75 -29.66
CA ARG A 661 22.98 -6.80 -30.55
C ARG A 661 23.02 -5.40 -29.95
N VAL A 662 24.04 -4.65 -30.34
CA VAL A 662 24.12 -3.20 -30.14
C VAL A 662 23.93 -2.56 -31.52
N LEU A 663 22.97 -1.62 -31.59
CA LEU A 663 22.66 -0.86 -32.80
C LEU A 663 23.07 0.60 -32.61
N HIS A 664 23.65 1.19 -33.59
CA HIS A 664 24.01 2.61 -33.62
C HIS A 664 23.08 3.32 -34.59
N ALA A 665 22.14 4.12 -34.06
CA ALA A 665 21.23 4.91 -34.88
C ALA A 665 21.85 6.26 -35.15
N GLY A 666 22.21 6.49 -36.44
CA GLY A 666 22.61 7.78 -36.97
C GLY A 666 21.40 8.61 -37.41
N PRO A 667 21.61 9.91 -37.74
CA PRO A 667 20.57 10.81 -38.26
C PRO A 667 19.97 10.32 -39.58
#